data_17a94ab2f4f54a78858c1ec7fd6a3818
#
_entry.id   17a94ab2f4f54a78858c1ec7fd6a3818
#
_cell.length_a   1.000
_cell.length_b   1.000
_cell.length_c   1.000
_cell.angle_alpha   90.00
_cell.angle_beta   90.00
_cell.angle_gamma   90.00
#
_symmetry.space_group_name_H-M   'P 1'
#
loop_
_entity.id
_entity.type
_entity.pdbx_description
1 polymer ?
#
loop_
_entity_poly.entity_id
_entity_poly.type
_entity_poly.pdbx_seq_one_letter_code
_entity_poly.pdbx_strand_id
1 'polypeptide(L)'
;MIYPHNFEQKIGFDQIRQLLKGKCLSTLGEERVDEMTFSDNYDEITQRLEQVVEFVRITQEEEDFPAQYFFDVRPSLKRIRVEGMYMDEQELFDLRRSLETIRDIVRFLQQSDEEEETENSPYPALRELAGDILVFPQLIARIDSILDKFGKIKDNASAELLRIRRELSATTGSISRSLNSILRAAQSEGYVDKDVTPTMRDGRLVIPVAPGMKRKIRGIVHDESATGKTVFIEPAEVVEANNRIRELEGEERREIIRILTEFSATVRPQVPALLSSYEFLAEIDFIRAKALFGIDIKGLKPSFENKQIVDWFQAVHPLLQMSLAKHDKKVVPLDIILTRDKRILLISGPNAGGKSVCLKTVGLLQYMLQCGMLVSMHERSHAGIFSHIFIDIGDEQSIEDDLSTYSSHLTNMKMMLKACNGESLILIDEFGGGTEPQIGGAIAEAVLKRFNLKGTFGVITTHYQNLKHFAEDHEGVVNGAMLYDRHEMRALFQLQIGNPGSSFAVEIARKIGLPEEVIADASEIVGSEYIQSDKYLQDIVRDKRYWETKRQNIRKREKQMEDTIARYEQEIQELERSRKEILKKAKEEAERLLQESNAKIENTIRTIKEAQAEKERTRTARQELTDFKQQVENLEKAALEEKIARKMEKLREKQERKKDKKAKQANAPETPVAPKVRPIEAGDYVRIKGQTSVGQVMEISGKNAVVMFGLMKTNVKAERLERTDAPKAAPLSSKATFVSSETQDRMYEKKLNFKQDIDVRGMRGDEAIQAVTYFIDDAILVGVSRVRILHGTGTGILRTLIRQYLATVPGVAHFQDEHVQFGGAGITVVDLK
;
A
#
# COMPACT_ATOMS: atom_id res chain seq x y z
N MET A 1 3.61 0.81 32.91
CA MET A 1 2.43 1.70 33.18
C MET A 1 2.42 2.83 32.17
N ILE A 2 1.29 3.11 31.55
CA ILE A 2 1.10 4.22 30.60
C ILE A 2 0.14 5.24 31.21
N TYR A 3 0.47 6.53 31.16
CA TYR A 3 -0.34 7.60 31.74
C TYR A 3 -0.25 8.89 30.90
N PRO A 4 -1.36 9.62 30.72
CA PRO A 4 -2.72 9.43 31.20
C PRO A 4 -3.51 8.37 30.43
N HIS A 5 -4.78 8.12 30.79
CA HIS A 5 -5.63 7.15 30.09
C HIS A 5 -5.83 7.44 28.59
N ASN A 6 -5.87 8.71 28.21
CA ASN A 6 -5.99 9.16 26.83
C ASN A 6 -4.61 9.30 26.13
N PHE A 7 -3.59 8.60 26.63
CA PHE A 7 -2.22 8.64 26.10
C PHE A 7 -2.18 8.40 24.58
N GLU A 8 -2.84 7.36 24.10
CA GLU A 8 -2.85 7.00 22.67
C GLU A 8 -3.40 8.14 21.79
N GLN A 9 -4.47 8.81 22.23
CA GLN A 9 -5.03 9.96 21.53
C GLN A 9 -4.06 11.14 21.51
N LYS A 10 -3.38 11.42 22.63
CA LYS A 10 -2.43 12.53 22.76
C LYS A 10 -1.22 12.38 21.82
N ILE A 11 -0.75 11.15 21.59
CA ILE A 11 0.36 10.87 20.66
C ILE A 11 -0.11 10.55 19.24
N GLY A 12 -1.42 10.38 19.00
CA GLY A 12 -2.00 10.03 17.71
C GLY A 12 -1.95 8.54 17.39
N PHE A 13 -1.76 7.66 18.36
CA PHE A 13 -1.71 6.22 18.13
C PHE A 13 -3.08 5.61 17.78
N ASP A 14 -4.16 6.25 18.20
CA ASP A 14 -5.53 5.94 17.78
C ASP A 14 -5.68 6.00 16.26
N GLN A 15 -5.05 6.98 15.60
CA GLN A 15 -5.02 7.06 14.13
C GLN A 15 -4.20 5.93 13.51
N ILE A 16 -3.10 5.51 14.17
CA ILE A 16 -2.31 4.35 13.74
C ILE A 16 -3.17 3.08 13.80
N ARG A 17 -3.95 2.88 14.88
CA ARG A 17 -4.89 1.75 14.99
C ARG A 17 -5.89 1.74 13.82
N GLN A 18 -6.46 2.89 13.46
CA GLN A 18 -7.38 2.99 12.32
C GLN A 18 -6.70 2.63 10.99
N LEU A 19 -5.45 3.08 10.79
CA LEU A 19 -4.68 2.74 9.60
C LEU A 19 -4.35 1.24 9.54
N LEU A 20 -4.05 0.61 10.68
CA LEU A 20 -3.82 -0.84 10.76
C LEU A 20 -5.09 -1.62 10.44
N LYS A 21 -6.25 -1.24 11.02
CA LYS A 21 -7.54 -1.86 10.69
C LYS A 21 -7.85 -1.81 9.19
N GLY A 22 -7.58 -0.67 8.54
CA GLY A 22 -7.74 -0.56 7.10
C GLY A 22 -6.83 -1.46 6.27
N LYS A 23 -5.83 -2.12 6.89
CA LYS A 23 -4.91 -3.08 6.25
C LYS A 23 -5.24 -4.53 6.58
N CYS A 24 -6.06 -4.78 7.58
CA CYS A 24 -6.55 -6.11 7.91
C CYS A 24 -7.44 -6.66 6.78
N LEU A 25 -7.40 -7.95 6.56
CA LEU A 25 -8.24 -8.68 5.59
C LEU A 25 -9.59 -9.05 6.19
N SER A 26 -9.68 -9.09 7.51
CA SER A 26 -10.84 -9.59 8.24
C SER A 26 -11.06 -8.87 9.55
N THR A 27 -12.27 -9.01 10.09
CA THR A 27 -12.60 -8.59 11.45
C THR A 27 -11.75 -9.28 12.52
N LEU A 28 -11.20 -10.46 12.22
CA LEU A 28 -10.28 -11.19 13.11
C LEU A 28 -9.02 -10.37 13.38
N GLY A 29 -8.39 -9.83 12.32
CA GLY A 29 -7.22 -8.97 12.44
C GLY A 29 -7.56 -7.64 13.10
N GLU A 30 -8.74 -7.06 12.80
CA GLU A 30 -9.19 -5.80 13.42
C GLU A 30 -9.36 -5.93 14.93
N GLU A 31 -9.91 -7.05 15.42
CA GLU A 31 -10.02 -7.34 16.86
C GLU A 31 -8.63 -7.38 17.51
N ARG A 32 -7.63 -8.01 16.87
CA ARG A 32 -6.24 -8.01 17.36
C ARG A 32 -5.63 -6.61 17.41
N VAL A 33 -5.97 -5.74 16.45
CA VAL A 33 -5.55 -4.33 16.51
C VAL A 33 -6.15 -3.62 17.72
N ASP A 34 -7.41 -3.91 18.09
CA ASP A 34 -8.04 -3.34 19.30
C ASP A 34 -7.41 -3.89 20.59
N GLU A 35 -7.07 -5.17 20.61
CA GLU A 35 -6.44 -5.85 21.74
C GLU A 35 -4.94 -5.52 21.89
N MET A 36 -4.31 -4.88 20.89
CA MET A 36 -2.88 -4.54 20.91
C MET A 36 -2.55 -3.67 22.13
N THR A 37 -1.63 -4.11 22.95
CA THR A 37 -1.21 -3.45 24.18
C THR A 37 0.30 -3.20 24.21
N PHE A 38 0.67 -2.16 24.93
CA PHE A 38 2.05 -1.88 25.27
C PHE A 38 2.65 -2.99 26.13
N SER A 39 3.84 -3.48 25.77
CA SER A 39 4.61 -4.45 26.55
C SER A 39 5.89 -3.85 27.10
N ASP A 40 6.33 -4.31 28.25
CA ASP A 40 7.63 -4.04 28.87
C ASP A 40 8.50 -5.32 29.00
N ASN A 41 8.09 -6.37 28.31
CA ASN A 41 8.86 -7.61 28.18
C ASN A 41 9.75 -7.57 26.91
N TYR A 42 11.06 -7.55 27.12
CA TYR A 42 12.05 -7.47 26.03
C TYR A 42 11.95 -8.63 25.03
N ASP A 43 11.80 -9.85 25.51
CA ASP A 43 11.77 -11.04 24.67
C ASP A 43 10.50 -11.07 23.80
N GLU A 44 9.36 -10.74 24.42
CA GLU A 44 8.08 -10.63 23.73
C GLU A 44 8.10 -9.56 22.62
N ILE A 45 8.62 -8.37 22.92
CA ILE A 45 8.73 -7.27 21.96
C ILE A 45 9.66 -7.69 20.80
N THR A 46 10.80 -8.30 21.12
CA THR A 46 11.77 -8.74 20.13
C THR A 46 11.16 -9.78 19.20
N GLN A 47 10.45 -10.77 19.73
CA GLN A 47 9.76 -11.79 18.94
C GLN A 47 8.71 -11.17 18.02
N ARG A 48 7.87 -10.26 18.54
CA ARG A 48 6.87 -9.55 17.74
C ARG A 48 7.50 -8.71 16.62
N LEU A 49 8.62 -8.04 16.89
CA LEU A 49 9.35 -7.28 15.87
C LEU A 49 9.94 -8.19 14.79
N GLU A 50 10.52 -9.34 15.17
CA GLU A 50 11.03 -10.33 14.18
C GLU A 50 9.92 -10.86 13.30
N GLN A 51 8.77 -11.24 13.87
CA GLN A 51 7.60 -11.69 13.10
C GLN A 51 7.17 -10.65 12.05
N VAL A 52 7.16 -9.36 12.40
CA VAL A 52 6.83 -8.29 11.47
C VAL A 52 7.92 -8.12 10.40
N VAL A 53 9.21 -8.20 10.76
CA VAL A 53 10.33 -8.13 9.80
C VAL A 53 10.27 -9.29 8.80
N GLU A 54 10.04 -10.50 9.29
CA GLU A 54 9.88 -11.69 8.42
C GLU A 54 8.68 -11.52 7.49
N PHE A 55 7.57 -10.97 7.98
CA PHE A 55 6.40 -10.74 7.14
C PHE A 55 6.62 -9.62 6.10
N VAL A 56 7.43 -8.61 6.41
CA VAL A 56 7.87 -7.61 5.41
C VAL A 56 8.65 -8.28 4.30
N ARG A 57 9.56 -9.22 4.63
CA ARG A 57 10.32 -9.99 3.64
C ARG A 57 9.38 -10.84 2.77
N ILE A 58 8.44 -11.56 3.38
CA ILE A 58 7.41 -12.32 2.63
C ILE A 58 6.68 -11.40 1.65
N THR A 59 6.24 -10.22 2.10
CA THR A 59 5.50 -9.29 1.24
C THR A 59 6.33 -8.74 0.07
N GLN A 60 7.66 -8.65 0.21
CA GLN A 60 8.56 -8.09 -0.80
C GLN A 60 9.16 -9.14 -1.72
N GLU A 61 9.38 -10.36 -1.26
CA GLU A 61 10.13 -11.40 -1.93
C GLU A 61 9.23 -12.52 -2.47
N GLU A 62 8.04 -12.74 -1.88
CA GLU A 62 7.16 -13.87 -2.18
C GLU A 62 5.85 -13.39 -2.83
N GLU A 63 5.57 -13.86 -4.05
CA GLU A 63 4.31 -13.57 -4.74
C GLU A 63 3.18 -14.54 -4.35
N ASP A 64 3.52 -15.73 -3.84
CA ASP A 64 2.58 -16.84 -3.63
C ASP A 64 2.08 -17.00 -2.19
N PHE A 65 2.30 -16.03 -1.30
CA PHE A 65 1.78 -16.12 0.07
C PHE A 65 0.24 -16.16 0.06
N PRO A 66 -0.40 -17.16 0.73
CA PRO A 66 -1.85 -17.38 0.67
C PRO A 66 -2.61 -16.35 1.53
N ALA A 67 -2.71 -15.11 1.06
CA ALA A 67 -3.41 -14.00 1.70
C ALA A 67 -4.88 -13.87 1.26
N GLN A 68 -5.60 -14.97 1.08
CA GLN A 68 -6.99 -14.97 0.61
C GLN A 68 -7.90 -15.69 1.63
N TYR A 69 -9.19 -15.34 1.63
CA TYR A 69 -10.23 -16.05 2.37
C TYR A 69 -10.08 -16.05 3.91
N PHE A 70 -9.84 -14.90 4.48
CA PHE A 70 -9.82 -14.65 5.93
C PHE A 70 -11.24 -14.38 6.44
N PHE A 71 -12.07 -15.41 6.50
CA PHE A 71 -13.45 -15.27 6.98
C PHE A 71 -13.55 -15.57 8.48
N ASP A 72 -14.35 -14.79 9.23
CA ASP A 72 -14.62 -15.07 10.63
C ASP A 72 -15.80 -16.03 10.79
N VAL A 73 -15.51 -17.29 11.00
CA VAL A 73 -16.51 -18.35 11.24
C VAL A 73 -16.61 -18.72 12.72
N ARG A 74 -15.90 -18.04 13.62
CA ARG A 74 -15.95 -18.29 15.07
C ARG A 74 -17.36 -18.20 15.66
N PRO A 75 -18.23 -17.23 15.26
CA PRO A 75 -19.61 -17.20 15.75
C PRO A 75 -20.39 -18.46 15.41
N SER A 76 -20.23 -18.97 14.19
CA SER A 76 -20.88 -20.19 13.72
C SER A 76 -20.33 -21.43 14.43
N LEU A 77 -19.01 -21.52 14.64
CA LEU A 77 -18.35 -22.57 15.41
C LEU A 77 -18.83 -22.57 16.88
N LYS A 78 -18.98 -21.40 17.49
CA LYS A 78 -19.52 -21.28 18.86
C LYS A 78 -21.00 -21.71 18.91
N ARG A 79 -21.80 -21.38 17.90
CA ARG A 79 -23.23 -21.75 17.81
C ARG A 79 -23.45 -23.27 17.71
N ILE A 80 -22.66 -23.98 16.88
CA ILE A 80 -22.79 -25.42 16.69
C ILE A 80 -22.33 -26.26 17.89
N ARG A 81 -21.79 -25.65 18.94
CA ARG A 81 -21.57 -26.34 20.22
C ARG A 81 -22.88 -26.87 20.83
N VAL A 82 -23.99 -26.17 20.54
CA VAL A 82 -25.32 -26.58 20.98
C VAL A 82 -25.80 -27.71 20.06
N GLU A 83 -26.27 -28.80 20.65
CA GLU A 83 -26.77 -29.95 19.93
C GLU A 83 -27.97 -29.58 19.08
N GLY A 84 -28.03 -30.07 17.84
CA GLY A 84 -29.11 -29.76 16.88
C GLY A 84 -28.85 -28.46 16.06
N MET A 85 -27.93 -27.61 16.45
CA MET A 85 -27.53 -26.47 15.64
C MET A 85 -26.60 -26.89 14.51
N TYR A 86 -26.69 -26.19 13.38
CA TYR A 86 -25.92 -26.48 12.19
C TYR A 86 -25.36 -25.18 11.55
N MET A 87 -24.33 -25.32 10.71
CA MET A 87 -23.82 -24.28 9.84
C MET A 87 -24.58 -24.30 8.53
N ASP A 88 -24.93 -23.13 8.01
CA ASP A 88 -25.55 -23.04 6.69
C ASP A 88 -24.50 -23.23 5.55
N GLU A 89 -24.99 -23.21 4.30
CA GLU A 89 -24.15 -23.45 3.12
C GLU A 89 -23.02 -22.44 3.01
N GLN A 90 -23.29 -21.15 3.27
CA GLN A 90 -22.30 -20.07 3.18
C GLN A 90 -21.27 -20.19 4.30
N GLU A 91 -21.71 -20.39 5.54
CA GLU A 91 -20.84 -20.59 6.70
C GLU A 91 -19.92 -21.80 6.53
N LEU A 92 -20.44 -22.87 5.94
CA LEU A 92 -19.68 -24.07 5.65
C LEU A 92 -18.64 -23.83 4.55
N PHE A 93 -19.01 -23.06 3.53
CA PHE A 93 -18.11 -22.68 2.46
C PHE A 93 -16.99 -21.75 2.92
N ASP A 94 -17.32 -20.80 3.80
CA ASP A 94 -16.35 -19.89 4.40
C ASP A 94 -15.41 -20.63 5.36
N LEU A 95 -15.93 -21.60 6.13
CA LEU A 95 -15.11 -22.50 6.93
C LEU A 95 -14.11 -23.27 6.07
N ARG A 96 -14.57 -23.88 4.97
CA ARG A 96 -13.71 -24.62 4.03
C ARG A 96 -12.57 -23.76 3.52
N ARG A 97 -12.88 -22.56 3.03
CA ARG A 97 -11.90 -21.60 2.47
C ARG A 97 -10.88 -21.15 3.51
N SER A 98 -11.36 -20.79 4.71
CA SER A 98 -10.49 -20.37 5.80
C SER A 98 -9.55 -21.50 6.25
N LEU A 99 -10.06 -22.73 6.35
CA LEU A 99 -9.22 -23.89 6.70
C LEU A 99 -8.20 -24.23 5.62
N GLU A 100 -8.55 -24.03 4.36
CA GLU A 100 -7.60 -24.15 3.24
C GLU A 100 -6.49 -23.11 3.35
N THR A 101 -6.86 -21.86 3.60
CA THR A 101 -5.89 -20.76 3.83
C THR A 101 -4.99 -21.06 5.03
N ILE A 102 -5.53 -21.49 6.17
CA ILE A 102 -4.75 -21.86 7.35
C ILE A 102 -3.75 -22.98 7.02
N ARG A 103 -4.22 -24.06 6.36
CA ARG A 103 -3.36 -25.16 5.91
C ARG A 103 -2.21 -24.65 5.03
N ASP A 104 -2.51 -23.82 4.07
CA ASP A 104 -1.56 -23.33 3.08
C ASP A 104 -0.57 -22.35 3.71
N ILE A 105 -0.99 -21.51 4.67
CA ILE A 105 -0.09 -20.65 5.47
C ILE A 105 0.86 -21.52 6.32
N VAL A 106 0.31 -22.50 7.06
CA VAL A 106 1.12 -23.40 7.88
C VAL A 106 2.15 -24.13 7.03
N ARG A 107 1.72 -24.65 5.86
CA ARG A 107 2.60 -25.32 4.91
C ARG A 107 3.70 -24.39 4.39
N PHE A 108 3.36 -23.16 4.03
CA PHE A 108 4.30 -22.15 3.56
C PHE A 108 5.37 -21.86 4.63
N LEU A 109 4.97 -21.64 5.88
CA LEU A 109 5.89 -21.32 6.97
C LEU A 109 6.73 -22.52 7.43
N GLN A 110 6.29 -23.75 7.16
CA GLN A 110 7.03 -24.99 7.49
C GLN A 110 7.96 -25.46 6.39
N GLN A 111 7.93 -24.87 5.20
CA GLN A 111 8.90 -25.18 4.14
C GLN A 111 10.31 -24.85 4.62
N SER A 112 11.22 -25.79 4.49
CA SER A 112 12.66 -25.58 4.65
C SER A 112 13.26 -25.34 3.27
N ASP A 113 14.22 -24.44 3.16
CA ASP A 113 15.00 -24.28 1.94
C ASP A 113 15.74 -25.59 1.65
N GLU A 114 15.34 -26.30 0.59
CA GLU A 114 15.98 -27.56 0.16
C GLU A 114 17.41 -27.33 -0.39
N GLU A 115 17.83 -26.06 -0.62
CA GLU A 115 19.14 -25.71 -1.20
C GLU A 115 20.26 -25.46 -0.18
N GLU A 116 19.93 -25.21 1.10
CA GLU A 116 20.94 -25.09 2.15
C GLU A 116 20.87 -26.29 3.11
N GLU A 117 21.98 -27.02 3.29
CA GLU A 117 22.15 -28.10 4.26
C GLU A 117 21.93 -27.69 5.73
N THR A 118 21.37 -26.51 5.99
CA THR A 118 21.03 -26.00 7.32
C THR A 118 19.53 -26.11 7.54
N GLU A 119 19.09 -26.74 8.62
CA GLU A 119 17.71 -26.88 9.11
C GLU A 119 17.03 -25.53 9.42
N ASN A 120 17.53 -24.41 8.95
CA ASN A 120 17.03 -23.09 9.23
C ASN A 120 15.93 -22.68 8.24
N SER A 121 14.72 -22.52 8.76
CA SER A 121 13.63 -21.89 8.04
C SER A 121 13.98 -20.42 7.70
N PRO A 122 13.61 -19.91 6.52
CA PRO A 122 13.76 -18.49 6.20
C PRO A 122 12.95 -17.55 7.11
N TYR A 123 11.92 -18.07 7.81
CA TYR A 123 11.00 -17.33 8.67
C TYR A 123 10.85 -18.00 10.05
N PRO A 124 11.90 -18.02 10.90
CA PRO A 124 11.89 -18.78 12.15
C PRO A 124 10.86 -18.28 13.16
N ALA A 125 10.64 -16.95 13.30
CA ALA A 125 9.69 -16.39 14.26
C ALA A 125 8.22 -16.65 13.86
N LEU A 126 7.90 -16.64 12.58
CA LEU A 126 6.58 -17.01 12.08
C LEU A 126 6.35 -18.53 12.09
N ARG A 127 7.41 -19.30 11.85
CA ARG A 127 7.38 -20.78 11.95
C ARG A 127 7.06 -21.23 13.37
N GLU A 128 7.63 -20.60 14.38
CA GLU A 128 7.33 -20.86 15.79
C GLU A 128 5.84 -20.66 16.08
N LEU A 129 5.25 -19.57 15.55
CA LEU A 129 3.82 -19.30 15.68
C LEU A 129 2.94 -20.39 15.03
N ALA A 130 3.40 -21.00 13.94
CA ALA A 130 2.69 -22.05 13.20
C ALA A 130 2.94 -23.47 13.77
N GLY A 131 3.85 -23.63 14.73
CA GLY A 131 4.34 -24.96 15.17
C GLY A 131 3.27 -25.87 15.77
N ASP A 132 2.38 -25.32 16.57
CA ASP A 132 1.35 -26.06 17.30
C ASP A 132 -0.03 -26.00 16.63
N ILE A 133 -0.13 -25.45 15.43
CA ILE A 133 -1.43 -25.24 14.76
C ILE A 133 -1.89 -26.50 14.06
N LEU A 134 -3.07 -26.97 14.44
CA LEU A 134 -3.71 -28.10 13.80
C LEU A 134 -4.32 -27.71 12.45
N VAL A 135 -4.05 -28.50 11.43
CA VAL A 135 -4.68 -28.43 10.12
C VAL A 135 -5.71 -29.54 9.95
N PHE A 136 -6.77 -29.28 9.20
CA PHE A 136 -7.95 -30.15 9.10
C PHE A 136 -8.21 -30.67 7.68
N PRO A 137 -7.28 -31.40 7.04
CA PRO A 137 -7.44 -31.84 5.64
C PRO A 137 -8.64 -32.79 5.46
N GLN A 138 -8.93 -33.63 6.46
CA GLN A 138 -10.08 -34.53 6.42
C GLN A 138 -11.41 -33.76 6.48
N LEU A 139 -11.46 -32.68 7.26
CA LEU A 139 -12.64 -31.83 7.34
C LEU A 139 -12.86 -31.09 6.02
N ILE A 140 -11.82 -30.55 5.42
CA ILE A 140 -11.87 -29.92 4.08
C ILE A 140 -12.40 -30.91 3.05
N ALA A 141 -11.85 -32.13 2.98
CA ALA A 141 -12.28 -33.17 2.05
C ALA A 141 -13.75 -33.56 2.27
N ARG A 142 -14.21 -33.60 3.54
CA ARG A 142 -15.63 -33.88 3.85
C ARG A 142 -16.54 -32.73 3.40
N ILE A 143 -16.14 -31.47 3.61
CA ILE A 143 -16.91 -30.32 3.08
C ILE A 143 -16.94 -30.37 1.55
N ASP A 144 -15.85 -30.72 0.90
CA ASP A 144 -15.77 -30.88 -0.56
C ASP A 144 -16.68 -32.03 -1.07
N SER A 145 -17.00 -33.00 -0.26
CA SER A 145 -17.99 -34.02 -0.62
C SER A 145 -19.44 -33.50 -0.59
N ILE A 146 -19.72 -32.46 0.20
CA ILE A 146 -21.02 -31.83 0.39
C ILE A 146 -21.22 -30.65 -0.55
N LEU A 147 -20.26 -29.74 -0.65
CA LEU A 147 -20.33 -28.52 -1.42
C LEU A 147 -19.59 -28.61 -2.76
N ASP A 148 -20.08 -27.89 -3.75
CA ASP A 148 -19.40 -27.67 -5.02
C ASP A 148 -18.42 -26.47 -4.90
N LYS A 149 -17.72 -26.18 -6.01
CA LYS A 149 -16.77 -25.06 -6.09
C LYS A 149 -17.38 -23.65 -5.93
N PHE A 150 -18.70 -23.56 -5.98
CA PHE A 150 -19.46 -22.31 -5.81
C PHE A 150 -20.13 -22.20 -4.42
N GLY A 151 -19.92 -23.20 -3.54
CA GLY A 151 -20.53 -23.25 -2.22
C GLY A 151 -21.97 -23.76 -2.19
N LYS A 152 -22.45 -24.40 -3.27
CA LYS A 152 -23.77 -25.02 -3.33
C LYS A 152 -23.69 -26.49 -2.98
N ILE A 153 -24.73 -26.99 -2.31
CA ILE A 153 -24.81 -28.41 -1.97
C ILE A 153 -24.91 -29.24 -3.25
N LYS A 154 -23.98 -30.17 -3.42
CA LYS A 154 -23.92 -31.09 -4.54
C LYS A 154 -25.15 -31.99 -4.58
N ASP A 155 -25.61 -32.35 -5.78
CA ASP A 155 -26.72 -33.26 -5.96
C ASP A 155 -26.49 -34.64 -5.33
N ASN A 156 -25.23 -35.07 -5.31
CA ASN A 156 -24.79 -36.35 -4.75
C ASN A 156 -24.28 -36.24 -3.31
N ALA A 157 -24.55 -35.13 -2.60
CA ALA A 157 -24.19 -34.98 -1.19
C ALA A 157 -24.84 -36.04 -0.29
N SER A 158 -26.02 -36.52 -0.67
CA SER A 158 -26.61 -37.76 -0.16
C SER A 158 -27.36 -38.50 -1.27
N ALA A 159 -27.58 -39.82 -1.09
CA ALA A 159 -28.37 -40.63 -2.04
C ALA A 159 -29.80 -40.12 -2.12
N GLU A 160 -30.37 -39.68 -0.99
CA GLU A 160 -31.72 -39.17 -0.89
C GLU A 160 -31.90 -37.83 -1.59
N LEU A 161 -30.95 -36.89 -1.41
CA LEU A 161 -30.93 -35.59 -2.11
C LEU A 161 -30.88 -35.79 -3.64
N LEU A 162 -30.05 -36.72 -4.09
CA LEU A 162 -29.94 -37.06 -5.50
C LEU A 162 -31.28 -37.58 -6.06
N ARG A 163 -31.99 -38.45 -5.28
CA ARG A 163 -33.31 -38.95 -5.66
C ARG A 163 -34.32 -37.79 -5.79
N ILE A 164 -34.37 -36.94 -4.76
CA ILE A 164 -35.31 -35.82 -4.70
C ILE A 164 -35.09 -34.85 -5.87
N ARG A 165 -33.86 -34.43 -6.14
CA ARG A 165 -33.52 -33.50 -7.22
C ARG A 165 -33.79 -34.07 -8.60
N ARG A 166 -33.55 -35.37 -8.80
CA ARG A 166 -33.92 -36.06 -10.05
C ARG A 166 -35.42 -36.08 -10.26
N GLU A 167 -36.19 -36.39 -9.21
CA GLU A 167 -37.66 -36.43 -9.27
C GLU A 167 -38.19 -35.00 -9.50
N LEU A 168 -37.64 -33.97 -8.84
CA LEU A 168 -38.01 -32.57 -9.01
C LEU A 168 -37.77 -32.11 -10.44
N SER A 169 -36.59 -32.40 -10.99
CA SER A 169 -36.25 -32.08 -12.37
C SER A 169 -37.17 -32.81 -13.37
N ALA A 170 -37.46 -34.09 -13.16
CA ALA A 170 -38.37 -34.88 -13.99
C ALA A 170 -39.80 -34.32 -13.94
N THR A 171 -40.31 -33.97 -12.73
CA THR A 171 -41.63 -33.41 -12.53
C THR A 171 -41.75 -32.02 -13.17
N THR A 172 -40.77 -31.15 -12.95
CA THR A 172 -40.70 -29.82 -13.58
C THR A 172 -40.70 -29.93 -15.11
N GLY A 173 -39.88 -30.86 -15.67
CA GLY A 173 -39.82 -31.10 -17.10
C GLY A 173 -41.11 -31.75 -17.67
N SER A 174 -41.95 -32.38 -16.82
CA SER A 174 -43.23 -32.95 -17.24
C SER A 174 -44.34 -31.92 -17.44
N ILE A 175 -44.30 -30.79 -16.65
CA ILE A 175 -45.34 -29.76 -16.70
C ILE A 175 -45.53 -29.18 -18.11
N SER A 176 -44.44 -28.76 -18.75
CA SER A 176 -44.50 -28.19 -20.11
C SER A 176 -45.01 -29.21 -21.15
N ARG A 177 -44.66 -30.48 -20.98
CA ARG A 177 -45.14 -31.55 -21.87
C ARG A 177 -46.62 -31.84 -21.67
N SER A 178 -47.06 -31.97 -20.41
CA SER A 178 -48.48 -32.19 -20.07
C SER A 178 -49.32 -30.99 -20.52
N LEU A 179 -48.89 -29.78 -20.23
CA LEU A 179 -49.59 -28.55 -20.63
C LEU A 179 -49.77 -28.47 -22.15
N ASN A 180 -48.72 -28.74 -22.92
CA ASN A 180 -48.73 -28.72 -24.38
C ASN A 180 -49.60 -29.87 -24.93
N SER A 181 -49.61 -31.05 -24.28
CA SER A 181 -50.50 -32.17 -24.63
C SER A 181 -51.97 -31.83 -24.44
N ILE A 182 -52.27 -31.23 -23.25
CA ILE A 182 -53.68 -30.82 -22.95
C ILE A 182 -54.09 -29.67 -23.86
N LEU A 183 -53.20 -28.70 -24.14
CA LEU A 183 -53.51 -27.63 -25.09
C LEU A 183 -53.83 -28.17 -26.49
N ARG A 184 -52.99 -29.06 -27.03
CA ARG A 184 -53.25 -29.69 -28.35
C ARG A 184 -54.52 -30.49 -28.39
N ALA A 185 -54.85 -31.23 -27.33
CA ALA A 185 -56.12 -31.94 -27.23
C ALA A 185 -57.28 -30.96 -27.21
N ALA A 186 -57.21 -29.89 -26.41
CA ALA A 186 -58.24 -28.87 -26.36
C ALA A 186 -58.39 -28.06 -27.68
N GLN A 187 -57.29 -27.86 -28.40
CA GLN A 187 -57.31 -27.25 -29.75
C GLN A 187 -57.98 -28.23 -30.81
N SER A 188 -57.68 -29.52 -30.73
CA SER A 188 -58.25 -30.52 -31.65
C SER A 188 -59.73 -30.71 -31.45
N GLU A 189 -60.23 -30.58 -30.22
CA GLU A 189 -61.64 -30.65 -29.85
C GLU A 189 -62.36 -29.30 -30.00
N GLY A 190 -61.66 -28.24 -30.38
CA GLY A 190 -62.27 -26.93 -30.59
C GLY A 190 -62.61 -26.16 -29.31
N TYR A 191 -62.06 -26.55 -28.14
CA TYR A 191 -62.29 -25.83 -26.88
C TYR A 191 -61.40 -24.60 -26.73
N VAL A 192 -60.26 -24.56 -27.44
CA VAL A 192 -59.27 -23.48 -27.47
C VAL A 192 -58.89 -23.21 -28.93
N ASP A 193 -58.74 -21.95 -29.31
CA ASP A 193 -58.34 -21.56 -30.65
C ASP A 193 -56.91 -22.05 -30.97
N LYS A 194 -56.67 -22.35 -32.27
CA LYS A 194 -55.37 -22.92 -32.72
C LYS A 194 -54.17 -22.03 -32.45
N ASP A 195 -54.38 -20.71 -32.34
CA ASP A 195 -53.34 -19.69 -32.16
C ASP A 195 -53.01 -19.44 -30.67
N VAL A 196 -53.75 -20.05 -29.76
CA VAL A 196 -53.56 -19.89 -28.31
C VAL A 196 -52.33 -20.62 -27.85
N THR A 197 -51.49 -19.93 -27.07
CA THR A 197 -50.31 -20.48 -26.40
C THR A 197 -50.48 -20.40 -24.88
N PRO A 198 -49.83 -21.29 -24.12
CA PRO A 198 -49.81 -21.19 -22.67
C PRO A 198 -49.25 -19.83 -22.24
N THR A 199 -49.82 -19.23 -21.21
CA THR A 199 -49.40 -17.95 -20.65
C THR A 199 -49.08 -18.11 -19.16
N MET A 200 -48.29 -17.20 -18.63
CA MET A 200 -47.98 -17.20 -17.19
C MET A 200 -48.88 -16.16 -16.49
N ARG A 201 -49.57 -16.57 -15.44
CA ARG A 201 -50.34 -15.73 -14.54
C ARG A 201 -49.99 -16.06 -13.11
N ASP A 202 -49.64 -15.06 -12.34
CA ASP A 202 -49.23 -15.20 -10.94
C ASP A 202 -48.21 -16.32 -10.70
N GLY A 203 -47.22 -16.44 -11.64
CA GLY A 203 -46.17 -17.45 -11.59
C GLY A 203 -46.61 -18.87 -11.96
N ARG A 204 -47.85 -19.04 -12.54
CA ARG A 204 -48.39 -20.33 -12.96
C ARG A 204 -48.63 -20.37 -14.45
N LEU A 205 -48.39 -21.51 -15.05
CA LEU A 205 -48.66 -21.77 -16.44
C LEU A 205 -50.14 -22.12 -16.62
N VAL A 206 -50.85 -21.31 -17.36
CA VAL A 206 -52.29 -21.42 -17.58
C VAL A 206 -52.63 -21.44 -19.05
N ILE A 207 -53.76 -22.06 -19.39
CA ILE A 207 -54.33 -22.07 -20.72
C ILE A 207 -55.45 -21.02 -20.78
N PRO A 208 -55.34 -20.02 -21.67
CA PRO A 208 -56.46 -19.07 -21.89
C PRO A 208 -57.59 -19.77 -22.67
N VAL A 209 -58.81 -19.75 -22.10
CA VAL A 209 -60.01 -20.47 -22.61
C VAL A 209 -61.19 -19.51 -22.66
N ALA A 210 -62.05 -19.67 -23.65
CA ALA A 210 -63.33 -18.94 -23.69
C ALA A 210 -64.24 -19.32 -22.47
N PRO A 211 -64.93 -18.36 -21.85
CA PRO A 211 -65.76 -18.63 -20.63
C PRO A 211 -66.79 -19.77 -20.77
N GLY A 212 -67.35 -19.90 -21.96
CA GLY A 212 -68.33 -21.01 -22.22
C GLY A 212 -67.73 -22.41 -22.27
N MET A 213 -66.36 -22.48 -22.43
CA MET A 213 -65.61 -23.77 -22.52
C MET A 213 -64.86 -24.10 -21.23
N LYS A 214 -64.95 -23.25 -20.17
CA LYS A 214 -64.22 -23.45 -18.92
C LYS A 214 -64.43 -24.81 -18.24
N ARG A 215 -65.57 -25.46 -18.39
CA ARG A 215 -65.88 -26.77 -17.82
C ARG A 215 -65.34 -27.95 -18.62
N LYS A 216 -64.80 -27.71 -19.84
CA LYS A 216 -64.27 -28.75 -20.70
C LYS A 216 -62.80 -29.10 -20.39
N ILE A 217 -62.04 -28.14 -19.82
CA ILE A 217 -60.70 -28.42 -19.29
C ILE A 217 -60.85 -28.58 -17.75
N ARG A 218 -60.51 -29.72 -17.26
CA ARG A 218 -60.46 -29.97 -15.79
C ARG A 218 -59.26 -29.18 -15.21
N GLY A 219 -59.51 -28.32 -14.23
CA GLY A 219 -58.47 -27.53 -13.62
C GLY A 219 -58.99 -26.41 -12.73
N ILE A 220 -58.07 -25.54 -12.27
CA ILE A 220 -58.36 -24.41 -11.42
C ILE A 220 -58.36 -23.14 -12.26
N VAL A 221 -59.40 -22.32 -12.11
CA VAL A 221 -59.45 -20.98 -12.71
C VAL A 221 -58.70 -20.02 -11.81
N HIS A 222 -57.64 -19.40 -12.35
CA HIS A 222 -56.80 -18.44 -11.60
C HIS A 222 -57.19 -17.01 -11.84
N ASP A 223 -57.60 -16.65 -13.08
CA ASP A 223 -57.88 -15.27 -13.42
C ASP A 223 -58.91 -15.21 -14.60
N GLU A 224 -59.54 -14.08 -14.75
CA GLU A 224 -60.37 -13.74 -15.91
C GLU A 224 -59.85 -12.45 -16.55
N SER A 225 -59.88 -12.37 -17.88
CA SER A 225 -59.47 -11.13 -18.52
C SER A 225 -60.38 -9.97 -18.14
N ALA A 226 -59.84 -8.74 -18.11
CA ALA A 226 -60.59 -7.53 -17.76
C ALA A 226 -61.90 -7.32 -18.56
N THR A 227 -62.01 -7.95 -19.72
CA THR A 227 -63.18 -7.94 -20.58
C THR A 227 -64.14 -9.13 -20.35
N GLY A 228 -63.80 -10.08 -19.46
CA GLY A 228 -64.54 -11.31 -19.20
C GLY A 228 -64.60 -12.27 -20.39
N LYS A 229 -63.80 -12.03 -21.47
CA LYS A 229 -63.82 -12.88 -22.68
C LYS A 229 -62.85 -14.07 -22.62
N THR A 230 -61.97 -14.12 -21.65
CA THR A 230 -60.96 -15.17 -21.51
C THR A 230 -60.82 -15.57 -20.04
N VAL A 231 -60.78 -16.83 -19.75
CA VAL A 231 -60.58 -17.42 -18.44
C VAL A 231 -59.26 -18.16 -18.49
N PHE A 232 -58.40 -17.97 -17.50
CA PHE A 232 -57.09 -18.61 -17.40
C PHE A 232 -57.19 -19.84 -16.48
N ILE A 233 -57.03 -21.02 -17.09
CA ILE A 233 -57.21 -22.30 -16.39
C ILE A 233 -55.85 -22.99 -16.25
N GLU A 234 -55.48 -23.33 -15.03
CA GLU A 234 -54.40 -24.27 -14.73
C GLU A 234 -54.99 -25.70 -14.77
N PRO A 235 -54.60 -26.56 -15.72
CA PRO A 235 -55.13 -27.93 -15.80
C PRO A 235 -54.80 -28.73 -14.53
N ALA A 236 -55.70 -29.69 -14.17
CA ALA A 236 -55.56 -30.48 -12.94
C ALA A 236 -54.20 -31.22 -12.86
N GLU A 237 -53.71 -31.76 -13.98
CA GLU A 237 -52.44 -32.46 -14.05
C GLU A 237 -51.27 -31.53 -13.76
N VAL A 238 -51.38 -30.25 -14.17
CA VAL A 238 -50.36 -29.20 -13.88
C VAL A 238 -50.44 -28.80 -12.41
N VAL A 239 -51.64 -28.70 -11.83
CA VAL A 239 -51.85 -28.45 -10.39
C VAL A 239 -51.22 -29.57 -9.55
N GLU A 240 -51.48 -30.83 -9.90
CA GLU A 240 -50.88 -31.97 -9.22
C GLU A 240 -49.34 -31.98 -9.32
N ALA A 241 -48.79 -31.68 -10.50
CA ALA A 241 -47.34 -31.56 -10.70
C ALA A 241 -46.75 -30.43 -9.89
N ASN A 242 -47.39 -29.25 -9.85
CA ASN A 242 -46.95 -28.11 -9.05
C ASN A 242 -47.00 -28.41 -7.54
N ASN A 243 -48.03 -29.15 -7.07
CA ASN A 243 -48.10 -29.57 -5.67
C ASN A 243 -46.98 -30.57 -5.36
N ARG A 244 -46.68 -31.51 -6.26
CA ARG A 244 -45.58 -32.46 -6.09
C ARG A 244 -44.24 -31.76 -6.06
N ILE A 245 -44.03 -30.73 -6.90
CA ILE A 245 -42.82 -29.90 -6.85
C ILE A 245 -42.66 -29.25 -5.48
N ARG A 246 -43.71 -28.65 -4.90
CA ARG A 246 -43.68 -28.04 -3.57
C ARG A 246 -43.37 -29.05 -2.47
N GLU A 247 -43.90 -30.24 -2.57
CA GLU A 247 -43.61 -31.34 -1.63
C GLU A 247 -42.12 -31.71 -1.74
N LEU A 248 -41.59 -31.88 -2.96
CA LEU A 248 -40.20 -32.20 -3.22
C LEU A 248 -39.25 -31.08 -2.80
N GLU A 249 -39.59 -29.82 -3.02
CA GLU A 249 -38.84 -28.68 -2.50
C GLU A 249 -38.81 -28.68 -0.96
N GLY A 250 -39.92 -29.06 -0.32
CA GLY A 250 -39.98 -29.24 1.14
C GLY A 250 -39.13 -30.42 1.61
N GLU A 251 -39.15 -31.55 0.88
CA GLU A 251 -38.26 -32.70 1.13
C GLU A 251 -36.82 -32.36 0.94
N GLU A 252 -36.46 -31.64 -0.13
CA GLU A 252 -35.11 -31.16 -0.42
C GLU A 252 -34.56 -30.30 0.73
N ARG A 253 -35.34 -29.31 1.17
CA ARG A 253 -34.95 -28.45 2.28
C ARG A 253 -34.70 -29.22 3.58
N ARG A 254 -35.55 -30.18 3.89
CA ARG A 254 -35.36 -31.03 5.09
C ARG A 254 -34.13 -31.91 4.97
N GLU A 255 -33.85 -32.47 3.81
CA GLU A 255 -32.68 -33.30 3.57
C GLU A 255 -31.40 -32.47 3.64
N ILE A 256 -31.37 -31.24 3.09
CA ILE A 256 -30.28 -30.31 3.22
C ILE A 256 -29.98 -30.02 4.69
N ILE A 257 -31.00 -29.67 5.47
CA ILE A 257 -30.84 -29.41 6.91
C ILE A 257 -30.27 -30.63 7.62
N ARG A 258 -30.74 -31.84 7.26
CA ARG A 258 -30.24 -33.12 7.84
C ARG A 258 -28.74 -33.28 7.55
N ILE A 259 -28.31 -33.08 6.30
CA ILE A 259 -26.92 -33.19 5.88
C ILE A 259 -26.05 -32.18 6.69
N LEU A 260 -26.47 -30.93 6.76
CA LEU A 260 -25.75 -29.87 7.45
C LEU A 260 -25.69 -30.11 8.97
N THR A 261 -26.78 -30.63 9.56
CA THR A 261 -26.83 -30.99 10.99
C THR A 261 -25.89 -32.17 11.31
N GLU A 262 -25.91 -33.21 10.50
CA GLU A 262 -25.02 -34.35 10.63
C GLU A 262 -23.56 -33.98 10.48
N PHE A 263 -23.24 -33.15 9.48
CA PHE A 263 -21.90 -32.61 9.32
C PHE A 263 -21.47 -31.79 10.56
N SER A 264 -22.30 -30.84 11.00
CA SER A 264 -22.01 -29.99 12.16
C SER A 264 -21.81 -30.81 13.45
N ALA A 265 -22.54 -31.94 13.61
CA ALA A 265 -22.31 -32.86 14.72
C ALA A 265 -20.91 -33.48 14.69
N THR A 266 -20.32 -33.73 13.51
CA THR A 266 -18.95 -34.25 13.37
C THR A 266 -17.87 -33.19 13.61
N VAL A 267 -18.19 -31.91 13.36
CA VAL A 267 -17.28 -30.79 13.63
C VAL A 267 -17.24 -30.44 15.12
N ARG A 268 -18.35 -30.63 15.84
CA ARG A 268 -18.53 -30.21 17.24
C ARG A 268 -17.39 -30.61 18.19
N PRO A 269 -16.86 -31.84 18.20
CA PRO A 269 -15.73 -32.22 19.04
C PRO A 269 -14.44 -31.46 18.72
N GLN A 270 -14.30 -30.97 17.50
CA GLN A 270 -13.08 -30.30 17.00
C GLN A 270 -13.15 -28.77 17.18
N VAL A 271 -14.29 -28.23 17.63
CA VAL A 271 -14.49 -26.76 17.76
C VAL A 271 -13.39 -26.07 18.59
N PRO A 272 -12.90 -26.61 19.72
CA PRO A 272 -11.82 -25.94 20.46
C PRO A 272 -10.54 -25.80 19.62
N ALA A 273 -10.14 -26.86 18.91
CA ALA A 273 -8.96 -26.84 18.05
C ALA A 273 -9.15 -25.93 16.82
N LEU A 274 -10.36 -25.93 16.23
CA LEU A 274 -10.70 -25.00 15.15
C LEU A 274 -10.59 -23.54 15.62
N LEU A 275 -11.11 -23.21 16.80
CA LEU A 275 -10.99 -21.86 17.35
C LEU A 275 -9.53 -21.44 17.53
N SER A 276 -8.65 -22.34 18.01
CA SER A 276 -7.22 -22.07 18.11
C SER A 276 -6.59 -21.77 16.73
N SER A 277 -7.00 -22.49 15.68
CA SER A 277 -6.52 -22.19 14.31
C SER A 277 -7.05 -20.86 13.78
N TYR A 278 -8.23 -20.42 14.21
CA TYR A 278 -8.73 -19.06 13.89
C TYR A 278 -8.01 -17.97 14.68
N GLU A 279 -7.55 -18.23 15.91
CA GLU A 279 -6.67 -17.30 16.64
C GLU A 279 -5.33 -17.12 15.91
N PHE A 280 -4.76 -18.20 15.37
CA PHE A 280 -3.59 -18.12 14.52
C PHE A 280 -3.85 -17.29 13.25
N LEU A 281 -4.99 -17.51 12.58
CA LEU A 281 -5.35 -16.75 11.38
C LEU A 281 -5.51 -15.24 11.70
N ALA A 282 -6.08 -14.92 12.86
CA ALA A 282 -6.19 -13.55 13.35
C ALA A 282 -4.81 -12.91 13.58
N GLU A 283 -3.88 -13.67 14.18
CA GLU A 283 -2.52 -13.20 14.46
C GLU A 283 -1.74 -12.96 13.16
N ILE A 284 -1.85 -13.84 12.19
CA ILE A 284 -1.23 -13.67 10.87
C ILE A 284 -1.76 -12.43 10.15
N ASP A 285 -3.08 -12.18 10.16
CA ASP A 285 -3.67 -10.98 9.56
C ASP A 285 -3.18 -9.71 10.25
N PHE A 286 -3.06 -9.74 11.57
CA PHE A 286 -2.55 -8.64 12.38
C PHE A 286 -1.06 -8.35 12.12
N ILE A 287 -0.21 -9.39 12.09
CA ILE A 287 1.22 -9.24 11.74
C ILE A 287 1.38 -8.70 10.32
N ARG A 288 0.58 -9.22 9.38
CA ARG A 288 0.52 -8.72 8.00
C ARG A 288 0.14 -7.23 7.95
N ALA A 289 -0.87 -6.83 8.70
CA ALA A 289 -1.29 -5.42 8.75
C ALA A 289 -0.17 -4.51 9.28
N LYS A 290 0.55 -4.94 10.34
CA LYS A 290 1.74 -4.23 10.85
C LYS A 290 2.87 -4.17 9.83
N ALA A 291 3.13 -5.25 9.10
CA ALA A 291 4.16 -5.31 8.07
C ALA A 291 3.86 -4.34 6.92
N LEU A 292 2.63 -4.35 6.40
CA LEU A 292 2.18 -3.42 5.35
C LEU A 292 2.21 -1.96 5.81
N PHE A 293 1.86 -1.69 7.06
CA PHE A 293 2.00 -0.35 7.63
C PHE A 293 3.48 0.04 7.75
N GLY A 294 4.34 -0.89 8.19
CA GLY A 294 5.79 -0.71 8.22
C GLY A 294 6.37 -0.34 6.85
N ILE A 295 5.93 -1.00 5.79
CA ILE A 295 6.33 -0.69 4.41
C ILE A 295 5.90 0.73 4.01
N ASP A 296 4.65 1.13 4.29
CA ASP A 296 4.12 2.46 3.95
C ASP A 296 4.93 3.59 4.59
N ILE A 297 5.32 3.43 5.85
CA ILE A 297 6.09 4.42 6.58
C ILE A 297 7.61 4.28 6.38
N LYS A 298 8.06 3.30 5.58
CA LYS A 298 9.48 2.91 5.44
C LYS A 298 10.10 2.60 6.79
N GLY A 299 9.35 1.90 7.64
CA GLY A 299 9.74 1.50 8.97
C GLY A 299 10.81 0.42 8.93
N LEU A 300 11.72 0.49 9.89
CA LEU A 300 12.78 -0.48 10.10
C LEU A 300 12.76 -0.95 11.56
N LYS A 301 13.38 -2.08 11.83
CA LYS A 301 13.70 -2.52 13.18
C LYS A 301 15.04 -1.90 13.58
N PRO A 302 15.10 -0.99 14.58
CA PRO A 302 16.35 -0.48 15.11
C PRO A 302 17.09 -1.56 15.92
N SER A 303 18.34 -1.29 16.30
CA SER A 303 19.02 -2.11 17.32
C SER A 303 18.25 -1.96 18.63
N PHE A 304 17.43 -2.97 18.97
CA PHE A 304 16.60 -2.96 20.18
C PHE A 304 17.35 -3.63 21.33
N GLU A 305 17.44 -2.95 22.47
CA GLU A 305 18.32 -3.35 23.57
C GLU A 305 17.54 -3.39 24.91
N ASN A 306 17.86 -4.39 25.75
CA ASN A 306 17.27 -4.50 27.11
C ASN A 306 17.93 -3.53 28.10
N LYS A 307 17.85 -2.24 27.78
CA LYS A 307 18.29 -1.14 28.63
C LYS A 307 17.56 0.14 28.25
N GLN A 308 17.59 1.15 29.13
CA GLN A 308 16.99 2.45 28.84
C GLN A 308 17.96 3.28 27.99
N ILE A 309 17.63 3.44 26.70
CA ILE A 309 18.39 4.24 25.74
C ILE A 309 17.46 4.75 24.62
N VAL A 310 17.69 5.97 24.20
CA VAL A 310 17.13 6.55 22.99
C VAL A 310 18.29 7.17 22.23
N ASP A 311 18.79 6.50 21.22
CA ASP A 311 19.82 7.03 20.31
C ASP A 311 19.32 6.83 18.89
N TRP A 312 18.45 7.77 18.50
CA TRP A 312 17.73 7.69 17.24
C TRP A 312 18.28 8.65 16.23
N PHE A 313 18.51 8.12 15.06
CA PHE A 313 18.98 8.85 13.91
C PHE A 313 17.90 8.89 12.83
N GLN A 314 17.63 10.08 12.30
CA GLN A 314 16.62 10.31 11.27
C GLN A 314 15.23 9.76 11.61
N ALA A 315 14.80 9.88 12.85
CA ALA A 315 13.47 9.48 13.30
C ALA A 315 12.39 10.40 12.69
N VAL A 316 11.33 9.82 12.18
CA VAL A 316 10.26 10.55 11.49
C VAL A 316 8.91 10.19 12.11
N HIS A 317 8.09 11.20 12.37
CA HIS A 317 6.71 10.99 12.83
C HIS A 317 5.84 10.45 11.69
N PRO A 318 5.32 9.19 11.77
CA PRO A 318 4.68 8.53 10.63
C PRO A 318 3.44 9.28 10.13
N LEU A 319 2.56 9.76 11.01
CA LEU A 319 1.37 10.49 10.59
C LEU A 319 1.71 11.83 9.92
N LEU A 320 2.75 12.51 10.40
CA LEU A 320 3.23 13.75 9.79
C LEU A 320 3.84 13.46 8.41
N GLN A 321 4.60 12.36 8.28
CA GLN A 321 5.15 11.90 7.02
C GLN A 321 4.04 11.65 5.99
N MET A 322 3.02 10.89 6.36
CA MET A 322 1.87 10.60 5.49
C MET A 322 1.08 11.85 5.12
N SER A 323 0.90 12.78 6.08
CA SER A 323 0.19 14.05 5.83
C SER A 323 0.96 14.97 4.88
N LEU A 324 2.27 15.14 5.08
CA LEU A 324 3.09 16.01 4.24
C LEU A 324 3.36 15.40 2.86
N ALA A 325 3.42 14.09 2.74
CA ALA A 325 3.54 13.39 1.46
C ALA A 325 2.37 13.69 0.52
N LYS A 326 1.14 13.90 1.05
CA LYS A 326 -0.03 14.33 0.27
C LYS A 326 0.15 15.72 -0.38
N HIS A 327 1.10 16.51 0.10
CA HIS A 327 1.40 17.86 -0.37
C HIS A 327 2.80 17.99 -0.97
N ASP A 328 3.44 16.88 -1.36
CA ASP A 328 4.81 16.83 -1.89
C ASP A 328 5.87 17.48 -0.99
N LYS A 329 5.60 17.55 0.32
CA LYS A 329 6.52 18.09 1.32
C LYS A 329 7.21 16.97 2.08
N LYS A 330 8.47 17.18 2.41
CA LYS A 330 9.26 16.24 3.22
C LYS A 330 9.26 16.65 4.68
N VAL A 331 9.17 15.66 5.57
CA VAL A 331 9.38 15.86 7.01
C VAL A 331 10.86 16.10 7.25
N VAL A 332 11.18 16.99 8.17
CA VAL A 332 12.53 17.13 8.71
C VAL A 332 12.70 16.04 9.78
N PRO A 333 13.65 15.11 9.62
CA PRO A 333 13.83 14.04 10.59
C PRO A 333 14.45 14.54 11.89
N LEU A 334 14.19 13.78 12.96
CA LEU A 334 14.66 14.03 14.32
C LEU A 334 15.87 13.17 14.64
N ASP A 335 16.96 13.80 15.08
CA ASP A 335 18.10 13.12 15.71
C ASP A 335 18.05 13.42 17.22
N ILE A 336 17.98 12.38 18.06
CA ILE A 336 17.85 12.53 19.51
C ILE A 336 18.66 11.47 20.25
N ILE A 337 19.33 11.88 21.34
CA ILE A 337 20.17 11.01 22.16
C ILE A 337 19.81 11.21 23.63
N LEU A 338 19.33 10.13 24.28
CA LEU A 338 19.17 10.02 25.73
C LEU A 338 19.93 8.79 26.19
N THR A 339 20.89 9.00 27.10
CA THR A 339 21.74 7.97 27.68
C THR A 339 21.77 8.08 29.19
N ARG A 340 22.44 7.16 29.87
CA ARG A 340 22.57 7.22 31.35
C ARG A 340 23.18 8.54 31.85
N ASP A 341 24.06 9.15 31.06
CA ASP A 341 24.72 10.41 31.42
C ASP A 341 23.91 11.64 30.98
N LYS A 342 22.99 11.48 30.04
CA LYS A 342 22.12 12.53 29.49
C LYS A 342 20.69 12.02 29.41
N ARG A 343 20.06 11.89 30.56
CA ARG A 343 18.73 11.23 30.67
C ARG A 343 17.57 12.15 30.28
N ILE A 344 17.66 13.42 30.68
CA ILE A 344 16.59 14.39 30.45
C ILE A 344 17.07 15.47 29.49
N LEU A 345 16.35 15.59 28.36
CA LEU A 345 16.59 16.62 27.35
C LEU A 345 15.60 17.77 27.54
N LEU A 346 16.13 18.97 27.83
CA LEU A 346 15.35 20.21 27.91
C LEU A 346 15.39 20.92 26.56
N ILE A 347 14.27 20.91 25.85
CA ILE A 347 14.15 21.56 24.53
C ILE A 347 13.61 22.99 24.68
N SER A 348 14.35 23.96 24.18
CA SER A 348 13.94 25.36 24.10
C SER A 348 13.97 25.88 22.65
N GLY A 349 13.30 26.99 22.40
CA GLY A 349 13.19 27.55 21.05
C GLY A 349 11.80 28.15 20.80
N PRO A 350 11.53 28.66 19.58
CA PRO A 350 10.24 29.26 19.24
C PRO A 350 9.10 28.24 19.27
N ASN A 351 7.87 28.67 19.58
CA ASN A 351 6.70 27.77 19.63
C ASN A 351 6.43 27.08 18.29
N ALA A 352 6.56 27.81 17.18
CA ALA A 352 6.44 27.24 15.84
C ALA A 352 7.67 26.41 15.41
N GLY A 353 8.65 26.16 16.30
CA GLY A 353 9.86 25.42 15.99
C GLY A 353 9.74 23.90 15.92
N GLY A 354 8.57 23.34 16.28
CA GLY A 354 8.32 21.89 16.25
C GLY A 354 8.63 21.15 17.56
N LYS A 355 8.71 21.86 18.70
CA LYS A 355 8.99 21.28 20.04
C LYS A 355 7.99 20.17 20.40
N SER A 356 6.71 20.45 20.35
CA SER A 356 5.63 19.49 20.67
C SER A 356 5.59 18.31 19.68
N VAL A 357 5.96 18.54 18.41
CA VAL A 357 6.09 17.47 17.43
C VAL A 357 7.25 16.54 17.77
N CYS A 358 8.36 17.08 18.25
CA CYS A 358 9.49 16.28 18.73
C CYS A 358 9.07 15.35 19.88
N LEU A 359 8.37 15.88 20.89
CA LEU A 359 7.81 15.08 22.01
C LEU A 359 6.88 13.99 21.52
N LYS A 360 5.91 14.33 20.66
CA LYS A 360 4.95 13.36 20.09
C LYS A 360 5.68 12.29 19.27
N THR A 361 6.73 12.68 18.53
CA THR A 361 7.53 11.71 17.76
C THR A 361 8.20 10.71 18.67
N VAL A 362 8.82 11.18 19.79
CA VAL A 362 9.46 10.28 20.75
C VAL A 362 8.43 9.35 21.40
N GLY A 363 7.31 9.90 21.86
CA GLY A 363 6.24 9.10 22.48
C GLY A 363 5.65 8.07 21.55
N LEU A 364 5.31 8.48 20.33
CA LEU A 364 4.68 7.61 19.35
C LEU A 364 5.60 6.47 18.91
N LEU A 365 6.84 6.78 18.53
CA LEU A 365 7.78 5.77 18.04
C LEU A 365 8.19 4.78 19.14
N GLN A 366 8.40 5.25 20.36
CA GLN A 366 8.70 4.37 21.50
C GLN A 366 7.51 3.46 21.83
N TYR A 367 6.29 3.99 21.78
CA TYR A 367 5.08 3.22 22.00
C TYR A 367 4.86 2.18 20.92
N MET A 368 5.04 2.56 19.63
CA MET A 368 4.97 1.65 18.48
C MET A 368 5.96 0.49 18.62
N LEU A 369 7.23 0.77 18.96
CA LEU A 369 8.25 -0.26 19.17
C LEU A 369 7.81 -1.27 20.23
N GLN A 370 7.32 -0.79 21.36
CA GLN A 370 6.89 -1.66 22.45
C GLN A 370 5.52 -2.32 22.23
N CYS A 371 4.80 -1.94 21.18
CA CYS A 371 3.68 -2.69 20.60
C CYS A 371 4.13 -3.71 19.52
N GLY A 372 5.43 -3.88 19.30
CA GLY A 372 5.97 -4.77 18.26
C GLY A 372 5.70 -4.27 16.84
N MET A 373 5.90 -2.98 16.57
CA MET A 373 5.74 -2.35 15.25
C MET A 373 7.07 -1.77 14.77
N LEU A 374 7.29 -1.82 13.46
CA LEU A 374 8.43 -1.16 12.84
C LEU A 374 8.26 0.37 12.89
N VAL A 375 9.37 1.10 12.95
CA VAL A 375 9.38 2.55 13.11
C VAL A 375 10.21 3.25 12.04
N SER A 376 9.79 4.46 11.68
CA SER A 376 10.46 5.29 10.68
C SER A 376 11.70 5.94 11.28
N MET A 377 12.83 5.25 11.25
CA MET A 377 14.13 5.76 11.65
C MET A 377 15.25 5.04 10.89
N HIS A 378 16.47 5.55 10.98
CA HIS A 378 17.61 4.93 10.33
C HIS A 378 18.05 3.65 11.06
N GLU A 379 18.55 2.64 10.35
CA GLU A 379 19.01 1.35 10.88
C GLU A 379 20.09 1.44 11.97
N ARG A 380 20.86 2.55 11.97
CA ARG A 380 21.89 2.81 13.01
C ARG A 380 21.31 3.22 14.35
N SER A 381 20.00 3.39 14.45
CA SER A 381 19.34 3.81 15.68
C SER A 381 19.39 2.69 16.71
N HIS A 382 19.64 3.08 17.97
CA HIS A 382 19.52 2.20 19.12
C HIS A 382 18.30 2.62 19.94
N ALA A 383 17.43 1.68 20.20
CA ALA A 383 16.23 1.90 20.99
C ALA A 383 16.21 0.93 22.17
N GLY A 384 15.87 1.47 23.33
CA GLY A 384 15.75 0.67 24.55
C GLY A 384 14.32 0.44 24.95
N ILE A 385 14.15 -0.21 26.09
CA ILE A 385 12.86 -0.54 26.67
C ILE A 385 12.58 0.36 27.87
N PHE A 386 11.33 0.78 28.03
CA PHE A 386 10.85 1.55 29.18
C PHE A 386 9.64 0.84 29.81
N SER A 387 9.65 0.67 31.12
CA SER A 387 8.52 0.05 31.82
C SER A 387 7.33 1.01 31.99
N HIS A 388 7.60 2.32 31.93
CA HIS A 388 6.60 3.36 32.12
C HIS A 388 6.80 4.49 31.13
N ILE A 389 5.70 4.95 30.50
CA ILE A 389 5.73 6.16 29.68
C ILE A 389 4.66 7.12 30.23
N PHE A 390 5.08 8.34 30.51
CA PHE A 390 4.23 9.41 31.01
C PHE A 390 4.24 10.58 30.05
N ILE A 391 3.07 11.15 29.77
CA ILE A 391 2.97 12.28 28.85
C ILE A 391 2.10 13.38 29.47
N ASP A 392 2.56 14.62 29.30
CA ASP A 392 1.82 15.83 29.63
C ASP A 392 1.93 16.79 28.45
N ILE A 393 1.03 16.64 27.46
CA ILE A 393 1.01 17.39 26.21
C ILE A 393 -0.42 17.87 25.93
N GLY A 394 -0.54 19.13 25.52
CA GLY A 394 -1.79 19.77 25.14
C GLY A 394 -2.58 20.32 26.32
N ASP A 395 -3.42 21.31 26.03
CA ASP A 395 -4.30 21.94 26.99
C ASP A 395 -5.49 21.01 27.28
N GLU A 396 -5.59 20.51 28.49
CA GLU A 396 -6.79 19.84 28.99
C GLU A 396 -7.85 20.90 29.36
N GLN A 397 -8.44 21.54 28.36
CA GLN A 397 -9.66 22.34 28.52
C GLN A 397 -10.87 21.43 28.35
N SER A 398 -11.15 20.63 29.36
CA SER A 398 -12.45 19.97 29.48
C SER A 398 -13.42 20.94 30.11
N ILE A 399 -14.53 21.21 29.42
CA ILE A 399 -15.64 22.02 29.97
C ILE A 399 -16.27 21.33 31.20
N GLU A 400 -16.00 20.04 31.37
CA GLU A 400 -16.53 19.19 32.44
C GLU A 400 -15.68 19.18 33.70
N ASP A 401 -14.37 19.48 33.62
CA ASP A 401 -13.45 19.58 34.76
C ASP A 401 -13.13 21.06 35.01
N ASP A 402 -13.60 21.61 36.11
CA ASP A 402 -13.34 22.97 36.64
C ASP A 402 -11.84 23.26 36.94
N LEU A 403 -10.91 22.39 36.55
CA LEU A 403 -9.49 22.53 36.76
C LEU A 403 -8.87 23.48 35.74
N SER A 404 -8.20 24.50 36.23
CA SER A 404 -7.32 25.35 35.41
C SER A 404 -6.24 24.50 34.78
N THR A 405 -5.81 24.80 33.53
CA THR A 405 -4.71 24.15 32.80
C THR A 405 -3.49 23.88 33.70
N TYR A 406 -3.12 24.87 34.55
CA TYR A 406 -2.01 24.70 35.51
C TYR A 406 -2.26 23.62 36.56
N SER A 407 -3.47 23.51 37.09
CA SER A 407 -3.84 22.49 38.09
C SER A 407 -3.80 21.09 37.49
N SER A 408 -4.20 20.93 36.22
CA SER A 408 -4.10 19.68 35.47
C SER A 408 -2.65 19.27 35.28
N HIS A 409 -1.77 20.18 34.88
CA HIS A 409 -0.33 19.93 34.76
C HIS A 409 0.28 19.50 36.11
N LEU A 410 -0.05 20.19 37.20
CA LEU A 410 0.44 19.82 38.51
C LEU A 410 -0.06 18.44 38.97
N THR A 411 -1.29 18.09 38.63
CA THR A 411 -1.85 16.77 38.92
C THR A 411 -1.10 15.68 38.15
N ASN A 412 -0.83 15.89 36.87
CA ASN A 412 -0.02 14.98 36.07
C ASN A 412 1.40 14.85 36.63
N MET A 413 2.07 15.93 36.99
CA MET A 413 3.39 15.92 37.61
C MET A 413 3.41 15.20 38.97
N LYS A 414 2.37 15.37 39.77
CA LYS A 414 2.22 14.63 41.03
C LYS A 414 2.14 13.12 40.79
N MET A 415 1.39 12.68 39.77
CA MET A 415 1.29 11.26 39.41
C MET A 415 2.63 10.75 38.86
N MET A 416 3.28 11.50 37.99
CA MET A 416 4.61 11.17 37.46
C MET A 416 5.64 11.06 38.56
N LEU A 417 5.71 12.04 39.48
CA LEU A 417 6.61 12.02 40.64
C LEU A 417 6.39 10.81 41.54
N LYS A 418 5.14 10.36 41.71
CA LYS A 418 4.83 9.18 42.51
C LYS A 418 5.29 7.88 41.86
N ALA A 419 5.07 7.74 40.57
CA ALA A 419 5.20 6.47 39.83
C ALA A 419 6.51 6.31 39.05
N CYS A 420 7.23 7.40 38.69
CA CYS A 420 8.44 7.34 37.92
C CYS A 420 9.65 6.75 38.66
N ASN A 421 10.51 6.08 37.93
CA ASN A 421 11.77 5.48 38.33
C ASN A 421 12.82 5.60 37.23
N GLY A 422 13.96 4.92 37.35
CA GLY A 422 15.02 4.91 36.32
C GLY A 422 14.66 4.22 35.01
N GLU A 423 13.52 3.51 34.95
CA GLU A 423 13.02 2.82 33.73
C GLU A 423 11.85 3.58 33.10
N SER A 424 11.62 4.82 33.52
CA SER A 424 10.51 5.63 33.05
C SER A 424 10.94 6.65 32.02
N LEU A 425 10.09 6.86 31.00
CA LEU A 425 10.21 7.92 30.02
C LEU A 425 9.12 8.97 30.28
N ILE A 426 9.50 10.22 30.54
CA ILE A 426 8.58 11.35 30.75
C ILE A 426 8.64 12.30 29.56
N LEU A 427 7.49 12.75 29.10
CA LEU A 427 7.33 13.66 27.97
C LEU A 427 6.44 14.82 28.39
N ILE A 428 7.01 16.00 28.63
CA ILE A 428 6.29 17.15 29.16
C ILE A 428 6.44 18.34 28.22
N ASP A 429 5.33 18.88 27.76
CA ASP A 429 5.30 20.08 26.95
C ASP A 429 5.03 21.33 27.81
N GLU A 430 5.63 22.47 27.45
CA GLU A 430 5.52 23.77 28.14
C GLU A 430 5.66 23.71 29.66
N PHE A 431 6.68 22.98 30.12
CA PHE A 431 6.91 22.69 31.53
C PHE A 431 6.96 23.94 32.41
N GLY A 432 6.07 24.01 33.39
CA GLY A 432 5.91 25.13 34.29
C GLY A 432 4.99 26.25 33.79
N GLY A 433 4.43 26.13 32.59
CA GLY A 433 3.50 27.08 32.00
C GLY A 433 2.15 27.18 32.73
N GLY A 434 1.33 28.16 32.35
CA GLY A 434 -0.05 28.33 32.83
C GLY A 434 -0.22 29.06 34.17
N THR A 435 0.86 29.62 34.78
CA THR A 435 0.82 30.43 36.02
C THR A 435 1.83 31.57 35.99
N GLU A 436 1.93 32.29 37.08
CA GLU A 436 2.91 33.36 37.24
C GLU A 436 4.34 32.84 37.01
N PRO A 437 5.14 33.46 36.15
CA PRO A 437 6.39 32.89 35.63
C PRO A 437 7.44 32.55 36.69
N GLN A 438 7.56 33.38 37.75
CA GLN A 438 8.57 33.12 38.76
C GLN A 438 8.23 31.89 39.63
N ILE A 439 6.99 31.79 40.06
CA ILE A 439 6.52 30.66 40.88
C ILE A 439 6.45 29.37 40.04
N GLY A 440 5.89 29.45 38.80
CA GLY A 440 5.83 28.35 37.90
C GLY A 440 7.20 27.77 37.55
N GLY A 441 8.17 28.65 37.27
CA GLY A 441 9.55 28.27 37.01
C GLY A 441 10.24 27.62 38.22
N ALA A 442 10.04 28.14 39.42
CA ALA A 442 10.62 27.55 40.63
C ALA A 442 10.05 26.18 40.98
N ILE A 443 8.73 25.99 40.82
CA ILE A 443 8.09 24.68 41.00
C ILE A 443 8.58 23.68 39.97
N ALA A 444 8.66 24.08 38.70
CA ALA A 444 9.18 23.24 37.61
C ALA A 444 10.62 22.79 37.89
N GLU A 445 11.49 23.69 38.34
CA GLU A 445 12.88 23.36 38.69
C GLU A 445 12.95 22.35 39.85
N ALA A 446 12.15 22.56 40.88
CA ALA A 446 12.09 21.64 42.04
C ALA A 446 11.61 20.25 41.61
N VAL A 447 10.61 20.16 40.71
CA VAL A 447 10.11 18.92 40.12
C VAL A 447 11.16 18.24 39.22
N LEU A 448 11.85 19.01 38.35
CA LEU A 448 12.93 18.52 37.50
C LEU A 448 14.08 17.92 38.33
N LYS A 449 14.47 18.59 39.38
CA LYS A 449 15.45 18.05 40.35
C LYS A 449 15.04 16.69 40.90
N ARG A 450 13.77 16.49 41.21
CA ARG A 450 13.26 15.18 41.70
C ARG A 450 13.27 14.11 40.63
N PHE A 451 12.89 14.43 39.39
CA PHE A 451 13.00 13.52 38.26
C PHE A 451 14.45 13.08 38.00
N ASN A 452 15.39 14.04 38.03
CA ASN A 452 16.81 13.75 37.86
C ASN A 452 17.36 12.85 38.95
N LEU A 453 17.02 13.10 40.23
CA LEU A 453 17.41 12.27 41.38
C LEU A 453 16.86 10.84 41.29
N LYS A 454 15.69 10.62 40.67
CA LYS A 454 15.10 9.30 40.43
C LYS A 454 15.70 8.56 39.22
N GLY A 455 16.61 9.19 38.49
CA GLY A 455 17.22 8.59 37.31
C GLY A 455 16.31 8.51 36.09
N THR A 456 15.20 9.25 36.08
CA THR A 456 14.16 9.21 35.04
C THR A 456 14.72 9.71 33.72
N PHE A 457 14.31 9.08 32.61
CA PHE A 457 14.55 9.56 31.24
C PHE A 457 13.42 10.49 30.81
N GLY A 458 13.72 11.46 29.94
CA GLY A 458 12.64 12.32 29.48
C GLY A 458 13.02 13.36 28.46
N VAL A 459 11.99 13.87 27.79
CA VAL A 459 12.07 15.03 26.91
C VAL A 459 11.08 16.07 27.41
N ILE A 460 11.57 17.26 27.68
CA ILE A 460 10.79 18.32 28.31
C ILE A 460 10.97 19.60 27.50
N THR A 461 9.89 20.27 27.12
CA THR A 461 9.99 21.59 26.51
C THR A 461 9.76 22.69 27.53
N THR A 462 10.45 23.78 27.38
CA THR A 462 10.31 24.92 28.30
C THR A 462 10.68 26.25 27.68
N HIS A 463 10.09 27.31 28.23
CA HIS A 463 10.49 28.71 27.98
C HIS A 463 11.28 29.34 29.12
N TYR A 464 11.38 28.65 30.27
CA TYR A 464 11.98 29.20 31.48
C TYR A 464 13.49 29.14 31.46
N GLN A 465 14.12 30.26 31.82
CA GLN A 465 15.59 30.39 31.83
C GLN A 465 16.24 29.62 32.98
N ASN A 466 15.63 29.63 34.17
CA ASN A 466 16.15 28.89 35.32
C ASN A 466 16.31 27.39 35.01
N LEU A 467 15.38 26.80 34.26
CA LEU A 467 15.50 25.39 33.85
C LEU A 467 16.67 25.17 32.89
N LYS A 468 16.95 26.14 31.99
CA LYS A 468 18.11 26.07 31.09
C LYS A 468 19.42 26.11 31.86
N HIS A 469 19.52 27.00 32.86
CA HIS A 469 20.68 27.06 33.75
C HIS A 469 20.80 25.80 34.63
N PHE A 470 19.67 25.27 35.12
CA PHE A 470 19.69 23.99 35.86
C PHE A 470 20.33 22.87 35.02
N ALA A 471 20.09 22.81 33.74
CA ALA A 471 20.67 21.79 32.86
C ALA A 471 22.17 22.02 32.59
N GLU A 472 22.70 23.23 32.75
CA GLU A 472 24.15 23.55 32.65
C GLU A 472 24.88 23.10 33.92
N ASP A 473 24.21 23.20 35.09
CA ASP A 473 24.83 22.99 36.40
C ASP A 473 24.67 21.56 36.94
N HIS A 474 23.81 20.73 36.31
CA HIS A 474 23.47 19.41 36.86
C HIS A 474 23.69 18.29 35.84
N GLU A 475 24.47 17.30 36.20
CA GLU A 475 24.62 16.06 35.43
C GLU A 475 23.28 15.32 35.28
N GLY A 476 23.10 14.64 34.13
CA GLY A 476 21.89 13.90 33.80
C GLY A 476 20.84 14.70 33.03
N VAL A 477 20.96 16.04 33.02
CA VAL A 477 20.09 16.93 32.24
C VAL A 477 20.88 17.64 31.15
N VAL A 478 20.37 17.77 29.96
CA VAL A 478 21.06 18.42 28.85
C VAL A 478 20.11 19.39 28.12
N ASN A 479 20.64 20.54 27.75
CA ASN A 479 19.90 21.50 26.92
C ASN A 479 19.84 21.07 25.45
N GLY A 480 18.74 21.42 24.79
CA GLY A 480 18.53 21.30 23.36
C GLY A 480 17.86 22.52 22.76
N ALA A 481 18.22 22.87 21.56
CA ALA A 481 17.71 24.04 20.85
C ALA A 481 16.99 23.60 19.55
N MET A 482 15.76 24.08 19.34
CA MET A 482 15.15 24.03 18.01
C MET A 482 15.72 25.15 17.15
N LEU A 483 16.30 24.78 16.02
CA LEU A 483 16.99 25.72 15.13
C LEU A 483 16.00 26.60 14.35
N TYR A 484 16.40 27.85 14.17
CA TYR A 484 15.64 28.87 13.44
C TYR A 484 16.55 29.62 12.47
N ASP A 485 16.09 29.81 11.24
CA ASP A 485 16.78 30.61 10.23
C ASP A 485 16.35 32.07 10.35
N ARG A 486 17.29 32.93 10.76
CA ARG A 486 17.06 34.36 10.92
C ARG A 486 16.94 35.10 9.59
N HIS A 487 17.66 34.66 8.54
CA HIS A 487 17.63 35.35 7.25
C HIS A 487 16.27 35.14 6.56
N GLU A 488 15.82 33.90 6.54
CA GLU A 488 14.53 33.54 5.95
C GLU A 488 13.37 33.61 6.94
N MET A 489 13.67 33.93 8.21
CA MET A 489 12.69 34.06 9.31
C MET A 489 11.76 32.83 9.38
N ARG A 490 12.34 31.61 9.28
CA ARG A 490 11.60 30.35 9.32
C ARG A 490 12.22 29.35 10.29
N ALA A 491 11.34 28.48 10.85
CA ALA A 491 11.77 27.33 11.63
C ALA A 491 12.45 26.30 10.72
N LEU A 492 13.54 25.72 11.19
CA LEU A 492 14.27 24.65 10.50
C LEU A 492 13.81 23.27 10.93
N PHE A 493 13.03 23.16 12.02
CA PHE A 493 12.54 21.93 12.61
C PHE A 493 13.66 20.92 12.95
N GLN A 494 14.86 21.39 13.17
CA GLN A 494 16.02 20.59 13.53
C GLN A 494 16.36 20.80 14.98
N LEU A 495 16.58 19.70 15.71
CA LEU A 495 17.02 19.70 17.10
C LEU A 495 18.55 19.70 17.17
N GLN A 496 19.14 20.58 17.96
CA GLN A 496 20.55 20.59 18.30
C GLN A 496 20.74 20.41 19.80
N ILE A 497 21.37 19.32 20.22
CA ILE A 497 21.61 18.98 21.63
C ILE A 497 22.92 19.60 22.10
N GLY A 498 22.93 20.09 23.36
CA GLY A 498 24.09 20.59 24.07
C GLY A 498 24.11 22.09 24.32
N ASN A 499 23.20 22.86 23.74
CA ASN A 499 23.08 24.29 23.99
C ASN A 499 21.60 24.68 24.18
N PRO A 500 21.26 25.65 25.01
CA PRO A 500 19.89 26.16 25.13
C PRO A 500 19.51 26.98 23.88
N GLY A 501 18.23 26.94 23.50
CA GLY A 501 17.67 27.71 22.37
C GLY A 501 17.12 29.08 22.83
N SER A 502 17.14 30.05 21.91
CA SER A 502 16.44 31.32 22.04
C SER A 502 14.96 31.17 21.65
N SER A 503 14.09 32.03 22.21
CA SER A 503 12.67 32.09 21.85
C SER A 503 12.43 32.80 20.51
N PHE A 504 13.37 33.62 20.04
CA PHE A 504 13.27 34.46 18.84
C PHE A 504 12.04 35.39 18.85
N ALA A 505 11.57 35.77 20.03
CA ALA A 505 10.34 36.55 20.18
C ALA A 505 10.39 37.89 19.42
N VAL A 506 11.51 38.60 19.50
CA VAL A 506 11.71 39.90 18.83
C VAL A 506 11.71 39.71 17.30
N GLU A 507 12.36 38.71 16.79
CA GLU A 507 12.41 38.40 15.37
C GLU A 507 11.04 38.00 14.82
N ILE A 508 10.29 37.24 15.59
CA ILE A 508 8.92 36.85 15.23
C ILE A 508 7.99 38.06 15.24
N ALA A 509 8.11 38.94 16.22
CA ALA A 509 7.33 40.17 16.31
C ALA A 509 7.56 41.07 15.08
N ARG A 510 8.81 41.22 14.63
CA ARG A 510 9.13 41.92 13.35
C ARG A 510 8.50 41.24 12.14
N LYS A 511 8.57 39.93 12.05
CA LYS A 511 8.00 39.18 10.93
C LYS A 511 6.49 39.35 10.81
N ILE A 512 5.80 39.42 11.92
CA ILE A 512 4.34 39.64 11.98
C ILE A 512 3.98 41.08 11.64
N GLY A 513 4.96 41.99 11.68
CA GLY A 513 4.77 43.41 11.33
C GLY A 513 4.38 44.29 12.53
N LEU A 514 4.82 43.91 13.75
CA LEU A 514 4.68 44.82 14.90
C LEU A 514 5.50 46.10 14.63
N PRO A 515 4.96 47.33 14.98
CA PRO A 515 5.70 48.56 14.82
C PRO A 515 7.05 48.51 15.52
N GLU A 516 8.11 49.04 14.87
CA GLU A 516 9.48 48.99 15.41
C GLU A 516 9.61 49.79 16.72
N GLU A 517 8.77 50.80 16.93
CA GLU A 517 8.68 51.55 18.21
C GLU A 517 8.30 50.63 19.38
N VAL A 518 7.27 49.77 19.19
CA VAL A 518 6.85 48.77 20.21
C VAL A 518 7.93 47.77 20.50
N ILE A 519 8.66 47.36 19.45
CA ILE A 519 9.80 46.41 19.59
C ILE A 519 10.98 47.09 20.33
N ALA A 520 11.24 48.36 20.06
CA ALA A 520 12.26 49.11 20.73
C ALA A 520 11.94 49.31 22.23
N ASP A 521 10.72 49.71 22.55
CA ASP A 521 10.22 49.88 23.93
C ASP A 521 10.29 48.51 24.69
N ALA A 522 9.84 47.44 24.08
CA ALA A 522 9.93 46.10 24.66
C ALA A 522 11.38 45.68 24.92
N SER A 523 12.27 46.06 24.03
CA SER A 523 13.70 45.77 24.17
C SER A 523 14.36 46.59 25.28
N GLU A 524 13.92 47.81 25.49
CA GLU A 524 14.35 48.66 26.60
C GLU A 524 13.86 48.14 27.97
N ILE A 525 12.57 47.72 28.05
CA ILE A 525 11.97 47.13 29.27
C ILE A 525 12.70 45.87 29.70
N VAL A 526 13.05 44.98 28.77
CA VAL A 526 13.72 43.70 29.06
C VAL A 526 15.18 43.89 29.46
N GLY A 527 15.81 44.96 29.00
CA GLY A 527 17.20 45.31 29.26
C GLY A 527 18.19 44.81 28.20
N SER A 528 19.20 45.61 27.93
CA SER A 528 20.18 45.35 26.88
C SER A 528 21.06 44.11 27.13
N GLU A 529 21.33 43.78 28.38
CA GLU A 529 22.14 42.58 28.75
C GLU A 529 21.44 41.29 28.40
N TYR A 530 20.16 41.21 28.62
CA TYR A 530 19.35 40.04 28.26
C TYR A 530 19.33 39.78 26.76
N ILE A 531 19.15 40.84 25.96
CA ILE A 531 19.11 40.76 24.51
C ILE A 531 20.49 40.41 23.93
N GLN A 532 21.57 40.97 24.54
CA GLN A 532 22.95 40.61 24.15
C GLN A 532 23.27 39.15 24.48
N SER A 533 22.88 38.65 25.65
CA SER A 533 23.05 37.25 26.03
C SER A 533 22.30 36.30 25.09
N ASP A 534 21.07 36.64 24.74
CA ASP A 534 20.28 35.84 23.79
C ASP A 534 20.89 35.83 22.38
N LYS A 535 21.39 36.98 21.89
CA LYS A 535 22.15 37.08 20.65
C LYS A 535 23.46 36.26 20.68
N TYR A 536 24.18 36.28 21.78
CA TYR A 536 25.44 35.53 21.95
C TYR A 536 25.17 34.01 21.88
N LEU A 537 24.13 33.52 22.54
CA LEU A 537 23.71 32.11 22.47
C LEU A 537 23.37 31.72 21.04
N GLN A 538 22.66 32.58 20.33
CA GLN A 538 22.28 32.36 18.93
C GLN A 538 23.51 32.28 18.01
N ASP A 539 24.52 33.10 18.20
CA ASP A 539 25.76 33.11 17.41
C ASP A 539 26.61 31.85 17.67
N ILE A 540 26.67 31.39 18.92
CA ILE A 540 27.34 30.10 19.27
C ILE A 540 26.66 28.93 18.56
N VAL A 541 25.33 28.87 18.59
CA VAL A 541 24.56 27.81 17.93
C VAL A 541 24.83 27.82 16.41
N ARG A 542 24.87 29.01 15.79
CA ARG A 542 25.17 29.18 14.36
C ARG A 542 26.57 28.67 13.99
N ASP A 543 27.56 29.07 14.77
CA ASP A 543 28.96 28.73 14.49
C ASP A 543 29.20 27.24 14.69
N LYS A 544 28.61 26.64 15.75
CA LYS A 544 28.66 25.21 15.96
C LYS A 544 28.04 24.45 14.78
N ARG A 545 26.86 24.88 14.28
CA ARG A 545 26.21 24.29 13.12
C ARG A 545 27.05 24.37 11.85
N TYR A 546 27.66 25.53 11.59
CA TYR A 546 28.55 25.70 10.46
C TYR A 546 29.70 24.68 10.48
N TRP A 547 30.33 24.52 11.64
CA TRP A 547 31.42 23.56 11.82
C TRP A 547 30.95 22.11 11.76
N GLU A 548 29.76 21.77 12.29
CA GLU A 548 29.17 20.44 12.20
C GLU A 548 28.81 20.08 10.76
N THR A 549 28.19 20.99 10.03
CA THR A 549 27.87 20.78 8.61
C THR A 549 29.14 20.57 7.79
N LYS A 550 30.18 21.37 8.08
CA LYS A 550 31.47 21.24 7.42
C LYS A 550 32.15 19.90 7.73
N ARG A 551 32.06 19.45 8.98
CA ARG A 551 32.58 18.15 9.42
C ARG A 551 31.82 16.98 8.78
N GLN A 552 30.50 17.06 8.68
CA GLN A 552 29.69 16.07 7.99
C GLN A 552 30.01 15.98 6.49
N ASN A 553 30.18 17.13 5.84
CA ASN A 553 30.59 17.18 4.44
C ASN A 553 32.00 16.60 4.21
N ILE A 554 32.91 16.80 5.14
CA ILE A 554 34.26 16.20 5.10
C ILE A 554 34.14 14.68 5.23
N ARG A 555 33.41 14.16 6.25
CA ARG A 555 33.20 12.71 6.45
C ARG A 555 32.50 12.06 5.24
N LYS A 556 31.51 12.75 4.65
CA LYS A 556 30.87 12.26 3.43
C LYS A 556 31.83 12.17 2.24
N ARG A 557 32.74 13.12 2.10
CA ARG A 557 33.80 13.08 1.07
C ARG A 557 34.85 12.02 1.36
N GLU A 558 35.22 11.84 2.61
CA GLU A 558 36.14 10.78 3.04
C GLU A 558 35.55 9.41 2.71
N LYS A 559 34.28 9.13 3.08
CA LYS A 559 33.61 7.88 2.74
C LYS A 559 33.51 7.66 1.23
N GLN A 560 33.16 8.69 0.46
CA GLN A 560 33.12 8.59 -1.01
C GLN A 560 34.51 8.28 -1.59
N MET A 561 35.56 8.76 -0.94
CA MET A 561 36.94 8.49 -1.35
C MET A 561 37.34 7.05 -1.00
N GLU A 562 36.98 6.55 0.20
CA GLU A 562 37.17 5.16 0.60
C GLU A 562 36.42 4.17 -0.31
N ASP A 563 35.13 4.43 -0.60
CA ASP A 563 34.33 3.62 -1.54
C ASP A 563 34.94 3.61 -2.95
N THR A 564 35.56 4.73 -3.35
CA THR A 564 36.23 4.85 -4.65
C THR A 564 37.53 4.06 -4.67
N ILE A 565 38.32 4.11 -3.59
CA ILE A 565 39.57 3.34 -3.43
C ILE A 565 39.25 1.83 -3.42
N ALA A 566 38.26 1.39 -2.62
CA ALA A 566 37.84 -0.01 -2.57
C ALA A 566 37.42 -0.54 -3.94
N ARG A 567 36.69 0.29 -4.73
CA ARG A 567 36.33 -0.10 -6.10
C ARG A 567 37.52 -0.23 -7.02
N TYR A 568 38.50 0.69 -6.92
CA TYR A 568 39.73 0.57 -7.71
C TYR A 568 40.55 -0.65 -7.31
N GLU A 569 40.61 -0.98 -6.04
CA GLU A 569 41.32 -2.18 -5.56
C GLU A 569 40.66 -3.46 -6.10
N GLN A 570 39.33 -3.54 -6.13
CA GLN A 570 38.61 -4.65 -6.76
C GLN A 570 38.86 -4.72 -8.28
N GLU A 571 38.81 -3.59 -8.98
CA GLU A 571 39.10 -3.54 -10.43
C GLU A 571 40.56 -4.01 -10.72
N ILE A 572 41.51 -3.67 -9.85
CA ILE A 572 42.90 -4.12 -9.98
C ILE A 572 43.04 -5.64 -9.77
N GLN A 573 42.36 -6.18 -8.74
CA GLN A 573 42.37 -7.62 -8.48
C GLN A 573 41.73 -8.42 -9.63
N GLU A 574 40.64 -7.95 -10.18
CA GLU A 574 39.98 -8.56 -11.36
C GLU A 574 40.88 -8.51 -12.61
N LEU A 575 41.57 -7.40 -12.81
CA LEU A 575 42.53 -7.24 -13.90
C LEU A 575 43.72 -8.21 -13.74
N GLU A 576 44.24 -8.39 -12.52
CA GLU A 576 45.33 -9.35 -12.26
C GLU A 576 44.87 -10.79 -12.47
N ARG A 577 43.66 -11.16 -12.03
CA ARG A 577 43.09 -12.50 -12.30
C ARG A 577 42.90 -12.73 -13.78
N SER A 578 42.29 -11.80 -14.48
CA SER A 578 42.11 -11.87 -15.94
C SER A 578 43.43 -11.97 -16.69
N ARG A 579 44.46 -11.24 -16.27
CA ARG A 579 45.83 -11.34 -16.83
C ARG A 579 46.43 -12.74 -16.65
N LYS A 580 46.30 -13.32 -15.43
CA LYS A 580 46.79 -14.66 -15.15
C LYS A 580 46.07 -15.72 -16.00
N GLU A 581 44.77 -15.62 -16.15
CA GLU A 581 43.97 -16.53 -17.00
C GLU A 581 44.35 -16.42 -18.49
N ILE A 582 44.53 -15.19 -18.98
CA ILE A 582 44.94 -14.97 -20.38
C ILE A 582 46.33 -15.55 -20.62
N LEU A 583 47.28 -15.36 -19.69
CA LEU A 583 48.63 -15.95 -19.79
C LEU A 583 48.61 -17.50 -19.74
N LYS A 584 47.75 -18.05 -18.88
CA LYS A 584 47.61 -19.53 -18.78
C LYS A 584 47.03 -20.07 -20.09
N LYS A 585 45.93 -19.48 -20.64
CA LYS A 585 45.35 -19.91 -21.92
C LYS A 585 46.32 -19.76 -23.09
N ALA A 586 47.09 -18.68 -23.13
CA ALA A 586 48.09 -18.48 -24.18
C ALA A 586 49.21 -19.52 -24.10
N LYS A 587 49.62 -19.94 -22.89
CA LYS A 587 50.62 -20.99 -22.70
C LYS A 587 50.08 -22.37 -23.14
N GLU A 588 48.87 -22.73 -22.74
CA GLU A 588 48.21 -23.96 -23.15
C GLU A 588 48.00 -24.03 -24.68
N GLU A 589 47.64 -22.94 -25.32
CA GLU A 589 47.48 -22.85 -26.77
C GLU A 589 48.82 -22.95 -27.53
N ALA A 590 49.86 -22.34 -26.97
CA ALA A 590 51.23 -22.47 -27.50
C ALA A 590 51.77 -23.91 -27.35
N GLU A 591 51.54 -24.58 -26.23
CA GLU A 591 51.91 -25.97 -26.00
C GLU A 591 51.17 -26.90 -26.99
N ARG A 592 49.87 -26.65 -27.22
CA ARG A 592 49.08 -27.44 -28.20
C ARG A 592 49.58 -27.23 -29.66
N LEU A 593 49.87 -25.99 -30.05
CA LEU A 593 50.44 -25.72 -31.37
C LEU A 593 51.80 -26.36 -31.57
N LEU A 594 52.68 -26.40 -30.54
CA LEU A 594 53.95 -27.08 -30.57
C LEU A 594 53.78 -28.60 -30.72
N GLN A 595 52.82 -29.21 -29.99
CA GLN A 595 52.54 -30.64 -30.15
C GLN A 595 51.98 -30.99 -31.54
N GLU A 596 51.05 -30.20 -32.08
CA GLU A 596 50.52 -30.40 -33.43
C GLU A 596 51.57 -30.19 -34.50
N SER A 597 52.47 -29.23 -34.31
CA SER A 597 53.61 -28.98 -35.19
C SER A 597 54.61 -30.16 -35.19
N ASN A 598 54.97 -30.66 -33.97
CA ASN A 598 55.85 -31.80 -33.85
C ASN A 598 55.24 -33.05 -34.48
N ALA A 599 53.95 -33.32 -34.23
CA ALA A 599 53.25 -34.46 -34.84
C ALA A 599 53.21 -34.37 -36.38
N LYS A 600 53.03 -33.18 -36.96
CA LYS A 600 53.08 -32.99 -38.42
C LYS A 600 54.49 -33.15 -38.97
N ILE A 601 55.53 -32.66 -38.28
CA ILE A 601 56.94 -32.82 -38.64
C ILE A 601 57.30 -34.33 -38.63
N GLU A 602 56.93 -35.06 -37.58
CA GLU A 602 57.19 -36.52 -37.48
C GLU A 602 56.46 -37.29 -38.61
N ASN A 603 55.16 -36.97 -38.87
CA ASN A 603 54.44 -37.60 -39.97
C ASN A 603 55.07 -37.25 -41.31
N THR A 604 55.56 -36.04 -41.53
CA THR A 604 56.25 -35.65 -42.76
C THR A 604 57.59 -36.41 -42.91
N ILE A 605 58.38 -36.54 -41.82
CA ILE A 605 59.60 -37.34 -41.83
C ILE A 605 59.31 -38.80 -42.07
N ARG A 606 58.20 -39.32 -41.49
CA ARG A 606 57.77 -40.72 -41.72
C ARG A 606 57.34 -40.94 -43.17
N THR A 607 56.51 -40.02 -43.75
CA THR A 607 56.08 -40.07 -45.16
C THR A 607 57.28 -39.94 -46.12
N ILE A 608 58.30 -39.15 -45.82
CA ILE A 608 59.53 -39.01 -46.56
C ILE A 608 60.41 -40.31 -46.46
N LYS A 609 60.46 -40.99 -45.30
CA LYS A 609 61.19 -42.26 -45.08
C LYS A 609 60.46 -43.45 -45.75
N GLU A 610 59.12 -43.48 -45.74
CA GLU A 610 58.30 -44.51 -46.39
C GLU A 610 58.25 -44.40 -47.90
N ALA A 611 58.42 -43.21 -48.43
CA ALA A 611 58.45 -42.88 -49.86
C ALA A 611 59.88 -43.04 -50.41
N GLN A 612 60.53 -44.17 -50.22
CA GLN A 612 61.85 -44.46 -50.90
C GLN A 612 61.65 -44.22 -52.43
N ALA A 613 62.23 -43.10 -52.90
CA ALA A 613 62.43 -42.80 -54.35
C ALA A 613 61.30 -42.22 -55.24
N GLU A 614 60.20 -41.68 -54.68
CA GLU A 614 59.26 -40.89 -55.54
C GLU A 614 59.36 -39.37 -55.25
N LYS A 615 59.98 -38.68 -56.18
CA LYS A 615 60.24 -37.23 -56.13
C LYS A 615 58.97 -36.37 -55.94
N GLU A 616 57.80 -36.83 -56.42
CA GLU A 616 56.55 -36.16 -56.30
C GLU A 616 55.90 -36.21 -54.89
N ARG A 617 55.93 -37.35 -54.19
CA ARG A 617 55.37 -37.49 -52.85
C ARG A 617 56.17 -36.70 -51.81
N THR A 618 57.48 -36.57 -52.01
CA THR A 618 58.35 -35.75 -51.15
C THR A 618 58.09 -34.27 -51.35
N ARG A 619 57.70 -33.89 -52.55
CA ARG A 619 57.33 -32.47 -52.88
C ARG A 619 55.98 -32.09 -52.30
N THR A 620 54.96 -32.93 -52.41
CA THR A 620 53.67 -32.72 -51.78
C THR A 620 53.75 -32.65 -50.28
N ALA A 621 54.44 -33.55 -49.59
CA ALA A 621 54.64 -33.53 -48.13
C ALA A 621 55.37 -32.28 -47.63
N ARG A 622 56.35 -31.74 -48.41
CA ARG A 622 57.00 -30.44 -48.10
C ARG A 622 56.10 -29.26 -48.35
N GLN A 623 55.20 -29.34 -49.34
CA GLN A 623 54.28 -28.29 -49.65
C GLN A 623 53.19 -28.20 -48.59
N GLU A 624 52.65 -29.29 -48.09
CA GLU A 624 51.71 -29.34 -46.99
C GLU A 624 52.29 -28.80 -45.69
N LEU A 625 53.58 -29.05 -45.39
CA LEU A 625 54.26 -28.49 -44.21
C LEU A 625 54.47 -26.97 -44.35
N THR A 626 54.71 -26.47 -45.58
CA THR A 626 54.91 -25.05 -45.84
C THR A 626 53.56 -24.30 -45.75
N ASP A 627 52.50 -24.91 -46.26
CA ASP A 627 51.13 -24.36 -46.18
C ASP A 627 50.64 -24.34 -44.74
N PHE A 628 50.96 -25.37 -43.94
CA PHE A 628 50.66 -25.36 -42.48
C PHE A 628 51.42 -24.25 -41.76
N LYS A 629 52.68 -24.04 -42.06
CA LYS A 629 53.47 -23.01 -41.48
C LYS A 629 52.92 -21.59 -41.81
N GLN A 630 52.46 -21.39 -43.04
CA GLN A 630 51.81 -20.16 -43.43
C GLN A 630 50.43 -19.99 -42.78
N GLN A 631 49.66 -21.06 -42.58
CA GLN A 631 48.39 -21.03 -41.84
C GLN A 631 48.58 -20.62 -40.38
N VAL A 632 49.61 -21.14 -39.69
CA VAL A 632 49.91 -20.78 -38.28
C VAL A 632 50.36 -19.34 -38.18
N GLU A 633 51.21 -18.83 -39.10
CA GLU A 633 51.63 -17.42 -39.12
C GLU A 633 50.49 -16.46 -39.40
N ASN A 634 49.52 -16.84 -40.22
CA ASN A 634 48.34 -16.02 -40.57
C ASN A 634 47.30 -16.02 -39.41
N LEU A 635 47.14 -17.13 -38.70
CA LEU A 635 46.29 -17.23 -37.50
C LEU A 635 46.80 -16.33 -36.35
N GLU A 636 48.12 -16.30 -36.11
CA GLU A 636 48.69 -15.40 -35.09
C GLU A 636 48.50 -13.92 -35.44
N LYS A 637 48.65 -13.53 -36.71
CA LYS A 637 48.42 -12.11 -37.08
C LYS A 637 46.97 -11.71 -37.02
N ALA A 638 46.03 -12.53 -37.46
CA ALA A 638 44.60 -12.21 -37.42
C ALA A 638 44.04 -12.17 -35.98
N ALA A 639 44.48 -13.11 -35.09
CA ALA A 639 44.06 -13.13 -33.70
C ALA A 639 44.62 -11.95 -32.89
N LEU A 640 45.80 -11.48 -33.24
CA LEU A 640 46.41 -10.30 -32.58
C LEU A 640 45.75 -9.01 -33.02
N GLU A 641 45.45 -8.86 -34.30
CA GLU A 641 44.77 -7.66 -34.84
C GLU A 641 43.33 -7.56 -34.35
N GLU A 642 42.58 -8.67 -34.24
CA GLU A 642 41.21 -8.68 -33.72
C GLU A 642 41.15 -8.37 -32.21
N LYS A 643 42.09 -8.90 -31.43
CA LYS A 643 42.20 -8.57 -30.00
C LYS A 643 42.57 -7.11 -29.75
N ILE A 644 43.46 -6.57 -30.57
CA ILE A 644 43.84 -5.14 -30.47
C ILE A 644 42.69 -4.22 -30.92
N ALA A 645 41.97 -4.56 -31.98
CA ALA A 645 40.82 -3.80 -32.46
C ALA A 645 39.69 -3.76 -31.41
N ARG A 646 39.29 -4.90 -30.83
CA ARG A 646 38.27 -4.98 -29.80
C ARG A 646 38.67 -4.24 -28.50
N LYS A 647 39.97 -4.23 -28.14
CA LYS A 647 40.45 -3.45 -26.99
C LYS A 647 40.47 -1.96 -27.23
N MET A 648 40.85 -1.55 -28.42
CA MET A 648 40.84 -0.14 -28.85
C MET A 648 39.41 0.42 -28.91
N GLU A 649 38.46 -0.36 -29.40
CA GLU A 649 37.04 0.02 -29.47
C GLU A 649 36.44 0.20 -28.05
N LYS A 650 36.67 -0.74 -27.13
CA LYS A 650 36.25 -0.60 -25.74
C LYS A 650 36.92 0.57 -24.99
N LEU A 651 38.15 0.90 -25.33
CA LEU A 651 38.83 2.05 -24.76
C LEU A 651 38.33 3.39 -25.34
N ARG A 652 37.96 3.43 -26.64
CA ARG A 652 37.28 4.56 -27.26
C ARG A 652 35.90 4.80 -26.67
N GLU A 653 35.07 3.77 -26.54
CA GLU A 653 33.75 3.88 -25.88
C GLU A 653 33.86 4.36 -24.42
N LYS A 654 34.85 3.86 -23.66
CA LYS A 654 35.08 4.35 -22.28
C LYS A 654 35.58 5.80 -22.23
N GLN A 655 36.37 6.24 -23.20
CA GLN A 655 36.83 7.62 -23.28
C GLN A 655 35.73 8.60 -23.76
N GLU A 656 34.88 8.17 -24.69
CA GLU A 656 33.71 8.96 -25.12
C GLU A 656 32.70 9.13 -24.00
N ARG A 657 32.36 8.06 -23.25
CA ARG A 657 31.51 8.16 -22.06
C ARG A 657 32.07 9.02 -20.93
N LYS A 658 33.41 9.13 -20.80
CA LYS A 658 34.06 10.04 -19.86
C LYS A 658 34.09 11.50 -20.36
N LYS A 659 34.19 11.73 -21.67
CA LYS A 659 34.07 13.06 -22.27
C LYS A 659 32.65 13.59 -22.19
N ASP A 660 31.63 12.77 -22.41
CA ASP A 660 30.24 13.19 -22.31
C ASP A 660 29.83 13.54 -20.88
N LYS A 661 30.39 12.85 -19.86
CA LYS A 661 30.17 13.22 -18.45
C LYS A 661 30.90 14.52 -18.01
N LYS A 662 32.04 14.82 -18.60
CA LYS A 662 32.76 16.08 -18.31
C LYS A 662 32.20 17.28 -19.09
N ALA A 663 31.62 17.05 -20.28
CA ALA A 663 31.00 18.11 -21.08
C ALA A 663 29.64 18.56 -20.54
N LYS A 664 28.98 17.72 -19.68
CA LYS A 664 27.71 18.10 -19.02
C LYS A 664 27.89 18.97 -17.77
N GLN A 665 29.12 19.24 -17.35
CA GLN A 665 29.40 20.05 -16.15
C GLN A 665 30.04 21.43 -16.44
N ALA A 666 30.29 21.77 -17.68
CA ALA A 666 30.77 23.11 -18.04
C ALA A 666 30.03 23.60 -19.28
N ASN A 667 29.31 24.71 -19.09
CA ASN A 667 28.75 25.65 -20.07
C ASN A 667 27.26 25.55 -20.38
N ALA A 668 26.51 26.48 -19.83
CA ALA A 668 25.46 27.23 -20.48
C ALA A 668 26.06 28.55 -21.01
N PRO A 669 25.40 29.36 -21.88
CA PRO A 669 24.80 29.05 -23.19
C PRO A 669 25.38 29.94 -24.31
N GLU A 670 25.18 29.58 -25.58
CA GLU A 670 24.93 30.55 -26.69
C GLU A 670 24.63 29.87 -28.04
N THR A 671 23.45 30.16 -28.52
CA THR A 671 22.88 30.37 -29.89
C THR A 671 23.32 29.56 -31.17
N PRO A 672 22.43 29.50 -32.19
CA PRO A 672 22.09 28.27 -32.90
C PRO A 672 22.68 28.14 -34.29
N VAL A 673 22.98 26.91 -34.70
CA VAL A 673 23.26 26.53 -36.10
C VAL A 673 22.32 25.41 -36.54
N ALA A 674 21.75 25.55 -37.75
CA ALA A 674 20.70 24.75 -38.33
C ALA A 674 20.99 23.23 -38.42
N PRO A 675 19.97 22.39 -38.33
CA PRO A 675 20.12 20.92 -38.21
C PRO A 675 20.16 20.23 -39.55
N LYS A 676 21.08 19.28 -39.69
CA LYS A 676 21.07 18.24 -40.72
C LYS A 676 19.98 17.25 -40.43
N VAL A 677 19.15 16.96 -41.44
CA VAL A 677 18.02 16.03 -41.35
C VAL A 677 18.53 14.61 -41.12
N ARG A 678 18.19 14.04 -39.94
CA ARG A 678 18.31 12.61 -39.66
C ARG A 678 17.01 11.91 -39.99
N PRO A 679 16.99 10.61 -40.35
CA PRO A 679 15.77 9.85 -40.61
C PRO A 679 14.92 9.77 -39.34
N ILE A 680 13.58 9.67 -39.51
CA ILE A 680 12.61 9.57 -38.44
C ILE A 680 12.70 8.16 -37.85
N GLU A 681 12.79 8.07 -36.53
CA GLU A 681 12.88 6.81 -35.76
C GLU A 681 11.68 6.65 -34.82
N ALA A 682 11.42 5.42 -34.36
CA ALA A 682 10.39 5.18 -33.34
C ALA A 682 10.73 5.92 -32.05
N GLY A 683 9.76 6.65 -31.52
CA GLY A 683 9.93 7.54 -30.37
C GLY A 683 10.04 9.03 -30.70
N ASP A 684 10.27 9.37 -31.99
CA ASP A 684 10.36 10.78 -32.41
C ASP A 684 9.00 11.48 -32.38
N TYR A 685 9.02 12.77 -32.05
CA TYR A 685 7.86 13.64 -32.20
C TYR A 685 7.79 14.17 -33.61
N VAL A 686 6.64 13.98 -34.25
CA VAL A 686 6.41 14.34 -35.66
C VAL A 686 5.08 15.06 -35.84
N ARG A 687 4.98 15.86 -36.87
CA ARG A 687 3.72 16.44 -37.32
C ARG A 687 3.50 16.05 -38.79
N ILE A 688 2.24 15.97 -39.19
CA ILE A 688 1.88 15.80 -40.61
C ILE A 688 2.09 17.11 -41.33
N LYS A 689 2.76 17.10 -42.48
CA LYS A 689 2.97 18.30 -43.32
C LYS A 689 1.65 19.01 -43.60
N GLY A 690 1.56 20.27 -43.14
CA GLY A 690 0.34 21.09 -43.30
C GLY A 690 -0.65 21.00 -42.14
N GLN A 691 -0.33 20.29 -41.03
CA GLN A 691 -1.15 20.24 -39.80
C GLN A 691 -0.34 20.69 -38.62
N THR A 692 -1.05 21.23 -37.59
CA THR A 692 -0.42 21.76 -36.36
C THR A 692 -0.32 20.71 -35.26
N SER A 693 -0.99 19.57 -35.39
CA SER A 693 -1.02 18.53 -34.36
C SER A 693 0.30 17.76 -34.32
N VAL A 694 0.92 17.66 -33.16
CA VAL A 694 2.15 16.91 -32.90
C VAL A 694 1.80 15.53 -32.38
N GLY A 695 2.39 14.47 -32.94
CA GLY A 695 2.22 13.10 -32.50
C GLY A 695 3.56 12.42 -32.28
N GLN A 696 3.58 11.30 -31.59
CA GLN A 696 4.77 10.50 -31.34
C GLN A 696 4.74 9.23 -32.21
N VAL A 697 5.86 8.94 -32.87
CA VAL A 697 6.01 7.72 -33.71
C VAL A 697 6.16 6.52 -32.77
N MET A 698 5.23 5.58 -32.88
CA MET A 698 5.24 4.33 -32.08
C MET A 698 6.03 3.23 -32.81
N GLU A 699 5.83 3.10 -34.13
CA GLU A 699 6.44 2.04 -34.92
C GLU A 699 6.58 2.48 -36.38
N ILE A 700 7.63 2.03 -37.04
CA ILE A 700 7.86 2.27 -38.47
C ILE A 700 7.89 0.92 -39.18
N SER A 701 6.98 0.70 -40.11
CA SER A 701 6.88 -0.50 -40.93
C SER A 701 7.06 -0.14 -42.40
N GLY A 702 8.29 -0.24 -42.92
CA GLY A 702 8.66 0.10 -44.26
C GLY A 702 8.44 1.58 -44.61
N LYS A 703 7.50 1.91 -45.50
CA LYS A 703 7.17 3.27 -45.95
C LYS A 703 6.09 3.96 -45.06
N ASN A 704 5.53 3.26 -44.08
CA ASN A 704 4.47 3.76 -43.20
C ASN A 704 4.96 3.84 -41.76
N ALA A 705 4.50 4.86 -41.03
CA ALA A 705 4.74 5.02 -39.61
C ALA A 705 3.41 5.08 -38.86
N VAL A 706 3.32 4.38 -37.76
CA VAL A 706 2.19 4.48 -36.83
C VAL A 706 2.51 5.59 -35.84
N VAL A 707 1.73 6.67 -35.88
CA VAL A 707 1.92 7.87 -35.07
C VAL A 707 0.72 8.04 -34.15
N MET A 708 1.00 8.34 -32.90
CA MET A 708 -0.01 8.63 -31.88
C MET A 708 -0.20 10.15 -31.79
N PHE A 709 -1.35 10.66 -32.20
CA PHE A 709 -1.78 12.03 -32.03
C PHE A 709 -2.78 12.10 -30.87
N GLY A 710 -2.33 12.51 -29.69
CA GLY A 710 -3.13 12.45 -28.49
C GLY A 710 -3.53 11.00 -28.18
N LEU A 711 -4.81 10.68 -28.19
CA LEU A 711 -5.35 9.32 -27.92
C LEU A 711 -5.63 8.50 -29.20
N MET A 712 -5.38 9.04 -30.39
CA MET A 712 -5.66 8.36 -31.65
C MET A 712 -4.39 7.83 -32.32
N LYS A 713 -4.36 6.51 -32.63
CA LYS A 713 -3.34 5.87 -33.44
C LYS A 713 -3.70 6.05 -34.91
N THR A 714 -2.79 6.65 -35.67
CA THR A 714 -2.98 6.89 -37.11
C THR A 714 -1.79 6.34 -37.91
N ASN A 715 -2.07 5.63 -38.99
CA ASN A 715 -1.04 5.11 -39.86
C ASN A 715 -0.79 6.13 -41.00
N VAL A 716 0.40 6.72 -41.06
CA VAL A 716 0.76 7.80 -41.97
C VAL A 716 2.03 7.43 -42.72
N LYS A 717 2.11 7.78 -44.02
CA LYS A 717 3.33 7.58 -44.81
C LYS A 717 4.46 8.45 -44.25
N ALA A 718 5.64 7.88 -44.03
CA ALA A 718 6.80 8.56 -43.46
C ALA A 718 7.21 9.84 -44.22
N GLU A 719 6.97 9.89 -45.53
CA GLU A 719 7.24 11.06 -46.40
C GLU A 719 6.37 12.29 -46.08
N ARG A 720 5.22 12.09 -45.39
CA ARG A 720 4.31 13.16 -44.98
C ARG A 720 4.55 13.66 -43.54
N LEU A 721 5.52 13.08 -42.89
CA LEU A 721 5.86 13.46 -41.50
C LEU A 721 7.06 14.39 -41.48
N GLU A 722 7.01 15.38 -40.67
CA GLU A 722 8.13 16.29 -40.34
C GLU A 722 8.46 16.13 -38.86
N ARG A 723 9.73 15.98 -38.52
CA ARG A 723 10.20 15.93 -37.17
C ARG A 723 10.01 17.28 -36.51
N THR A 724 9.48 17.28 -35.29
CA THR A 724 9.28 18.49 -34.49
C THR A 724 9.75 18.22 -33.07
N ASP A 725 10.09 19.30 -32.36
CA ASP A 725 10.43 19.15 -30.94
C ASP A 725 9.20 18.79 -30.13
N ALA A 726 9.42 18.09 -28.99
CA ALA A 726 8.36 17.81 -28.04
C ALA A 726 7.63 19.12 -27.67
N PRO A 727 6.30 19.13 -27.63
CA PRO A 727 5.55 20.33 -27.33
C PRO A 727 6.00 20.89 -25.97
N LYS A 728 6.57 22.11 -25.98
CA LYS A 728 6.85 22.85 -24.75
C LYS A 728 5.51 23.09 -24.06
N ALA A 729 5.33 22.50 -22.90
CA ALA A 729 4.21 22.79 -22.04
C ALA A 729 4.18 24.29 -21.77
N ALA A 730 3.15 24.95 -22.23
CA ALA A 730 2.84 26.34 -21.83
C ALA A 730 2.55 26.32 -20.33
N PRO A 731 2.97 27.35 -19.58
CA PRO A 731 2.65 27.41 -18.14
C PRO A 731 1.15 27.64 -17.99
N LEU A 732 0.42 26.57 -17.76
CA LEU A 732 -0.95 26.62 -17.29
C LEU A 732 -0.90 26.92 -15.79
N SER A 733 -1.21 28.16 -15.45
CA SER A 733 -1.68 28.52 -14.12
C SER A 733 -3.03 27.82 -13.91
N SER A 734 -3.03 26.71 -13.20
CA SER A 734 -4.09 26.22 -12.31
C SER A 734 -3.82 24.75 -11.96
N LYS A 735 -3.73 24.50 -10.69
CA LYS A 735 -3.80 23.26 -9.92
C LYS A 735 -4.25 22.03 -10.73
N ALA A 736 -3.32 21.30 -11.31
CA ALA A 736 -3.54 19.94 -11.77
C ALA A 736 -3.00 19.01 -10.68
N THR A 737 -3.92 18.40 -9.97
CA THR A 737 -3.67 17.31 -9.03
C THR A 737 -3.15 16.12 -9.83
N PHE A 738 -1.93 15.67 -9.55
CA PHE A 738 -1.42 14.42 -10.08
C PHE A 738 -2.22 13.26 -9.49
N VAL A 739 -2.97 12.58 -10.33
CA VAL A 739 -3.73 11.37 -9.98
C VAL A 739 -2.78 10.18 -10.17
N SER A 740 -2.64 9.33 -9.15
CA SER A 740 -1.83 8.11 -9.21
C SER A 740 -2.38 7.13 -10.27
N SER A 741 -1.55 6.22 -10.76
CA SER A 741 -1.95 5.21 -11.78
C SER A 741 -3.15 4.36 -11.32
N GLU A 742 -3.22 3.99 -10.05
CA GLU A 742 -4.38 3.29 -9.46
C GLU A 742 -5.68 4.12 -9.50
N THR A 743 -5.56 5.43 -9.40
CA THR A 743 -6.72 6.33 -9.50
C THR A 743 -7.14 6.47 -10.95
N GLN A 744 -6.21 6.39 -11.92
CA GLN A 744 -6.53 6.36 -13.35
C GLN A 744 -7.24 5.06 -13.75
N ASP A 745 -6.82 3.91 -13.23
CA ASP A 745 -7.47 2.63 -13.50
C ASP A 745 -8.87 2.59 -12.89
N ARG A 746 -9.05 3.07 -11.66
CA ARG A 746 -10.38 3.24 -11.02
C ARG A 746 -11.26 4.25 -11.75
N MET A 747 -10.70 5.34 -12.28
CA MET A 747 -11.45 6.27 -13.13
C MET A 747 -11.83 5.63 -14.46
N TYR A 748 -11.00 4.77 -15.02
CA TYR A 748 -11.30 4.06 -16.26
C TYR A 748 -12.40 3.00 -16.06
N GLU A 749 -12.37 2.25 -14.97
CA GLU A 749 -13.45 1.33 -14.57
C GLU A 749 -14.76 2.08 -14.26
N LYS A 750 -14.70 3.19 -13.54
CA LYS A 750 -15.88 4.05 -13.30
C LYS A 750 -16.44 4.61 -14.62
N LYS A 751 -15.59 4.98 -15.58
CA LYS A 751 -16.00 5.49 -16.89
C LYS A 751 -16.69 4.43 -17.73
N LEU A 752 -16.27 3.17 -17.65
CA LEU A 752 -16.89 2.03 -18.34
C LEU A 752 -18.22 1.61 -17.73
N ASN A 753 -18.41 1.78 -16.41
CA ASN A 753 -19.57 1.32 -15.68
C ASN A 753 -20.54 2.45 -15.24
N PHE A 754 -20.25 3.71 -15.58
CA PHE A 754 -21.08 4.83 -15.18
C PHE A 754 -22.42 4.83 -15.92
N LYS A 755 -23.51 4.75 -15.15
CA LYS A 755 -24.86 4.85 -15.68
C LYS A 755 -25.24 6.34 -15.77
N GLN A 756 -25.74 6.77 -16.92
CA GLN A 756 -26.14 8.16 -17.13
C GLN A 756 -27.48 8.52 -16.47
N ASP A 757 -28.14 7.57 -15.85
CA ASP A 757 -29.46 7.73 -15.21
C ASP A 757 -29.36 7.34 -13.74
N ILE A 758 -29.98 8.15 -12.87
CA ILE A 758 -30.18 7.81 -11.46
C ILE A 758 -31.68 7.86 -11.12
N ASP A 759 -32.16 6.87 -10.38
CA ASP A 759 -33.54 6.78 -9.92
C ASP A 759 -33.62 7.09 -8.43
N VAL A 760 -34.22 8.22 -8.08
CA VAL A 760 -34.38 8.68 -6.69
C VAL A 760 -35.85 8.68 -6.25
N ARG A 761 -36.73 8.01 -7.00
CA ARG A 761 -38.14 7.88 -6.65
C ARG A 761 -38.33 7.10 -5.36
N GLY A 762 -39.17 7.60 -4.48
CA GLY A 762 -39.43 6.97 -3.18
C GLY A 762 -38.39 7.24 -2.09
N MET A 763 -37.31 7.93 -2.39
CA MET A 763 -36.31 8.37 -1.39
C MET A 763 -36.84 9.57 -0.59
N ARG A 764 -36.35 9.74 0.65
CA ARG A 764 -36.58 10.95 1.43
C ARG A 764 -35.78 12.11 0.83
N GLY A 765 -36.23 13.35 1.03
CA GLY A 765 -35.62 14.53 0.43
C GLY A 765 -34.12 14.65 0.65
N ASP A 766 -33.68 14.44 1.87
CA ASP A 766 -32.23 14.50 2.23
C ASP A 766 -31.40 13.39 1.60
N GLU A 767 -31.95 12.15 1.58
CA GLU A 767 -31.33 10.99 0.94
C GLU A 767 -31.22 11.18 -0.58
N ALA A 768 -32.27 11.72 -1.20
CA ALA A 768 -32.29 12.00 -2.64
C ALA A 768 -31.26 13.07 -3.02
N ILE A 769 -31.11 14.14 -2.22
CA ILE A 769 -30.10 15.19 -2.46
C ILE A 769 -28.71 14.59 -2.34
N GLN A 770 -28.45 13.79 -1.31
CA GLN A 770 -27.16 13.17 -1.11
C GLN A 770 -26.80 12.21 -2.27
N ALA A 771 -27.73 11.38 -2.71
CA ALA A 771 -27.55 10.48 -3.84
C ALA A 771 -27.28 11.25 -5.16
N VAL A 772 -28.01 12.34 -5.40
CA VAL A 772 -27.82 13.22 -6.56
C VAL A 772 -26.47 13.94 -6.47
N THR A 773 -26.03 14.36 -5.30
CA THR A 773 -24.72 15.00 -5.09
C THR A 773 -23.60 14.08 -5.54
N TYR A 774 -23.53 12.85 -5.01
CA TYR A 774 -22.51 11.88 -5.41
C TYR A 774 -22.57 11.53 -6.90
N PHE A 775 -23.78 11.40 -7.43
CA PHE A 775 -23.99 11.10 -8.84
C PHE A 775 -23.49 12.22 -9.78
N ILE A 776 -23.74 13.47 -9.47
CA ILE A 776 -23.29 14.64 -10.23
C ILE A 776 -21.77 14.80 -10.10
N ASP A 777 -21.20 14.60 -8.91
CA ASP A 777 -19.75 14.63 -8.70
C ASP A 777 -19.05 13.53 -9.50
N ASP A 778 -19.58 12.30 -9.50
CA ASP A 778 -19.06 11.20 -10.30
C ASP A 778 -19.22 11.49 -11.82
N ALA A 779 -20.34 12.08 -12.26
CA ALA A 779 -20.57 12.45 -13.65
C ALA A 779 -19.58 13.50 -14.15
N ILE A 780 -19.29 14.51 -13.34
CA ILE A 780 -18.29 15.55 -13.63
C ILE A 780 -16.89 14.94 -13.67
N LEU A 781 -16.57 14.06 -12.72
CA LEU A 781 -15.27 13.36 -12.63
C LEU A 781 -15.01 12.47 -13.84
N VAL A 782 -16.03 11.77 -14.32
CA VAL A 782 -16.01 10.88 -15.49
C VAL A 782 -16.03 11.65 -16.80
N GLY A 783 -16.41 12.94 -16.78
CA GLY A 783 -16.50 13.82 -17.95
C GLY A 783 -17.69 13.52 -18.85
N VAL A 784 -18.84 13.13 -18.26
CA VAL A 784 -20.09 12.91 -19.00
C VAL A 784 -20.77 14.26 -19.23
N SER A 785 -21.18 14.54 -20.45
CA SER A 785 -21.78 15.83 -20.81
C SER A 785 -23.26 15.95 -20.46
N ARG A 786 -23.96 14.83 -20.27
CA ARG A 786 -25.40 14.82 -19.98
C ARG A 786 -25.80 13.65 -19.12
N VAL A 787 -26.64 13.89 -18.09
CA VAL A 787 -27.19 12.87 -17.19
C VAL A 787 -28.67 13.11 -16.92
N ARG A 788 -29.38 12.09 -16.45
CA ARG A 788 -30.83 12.15 -16.15
C ARG A 788 -31.13 11.72 -14.73
N ILE A 789 -31.99 12.46 -14.07
CA ILE A 789 -32.41 12.21 -12.68
C ILE A 789 -33.90 11.92 -12.67
N LEU A 790 -34.28 10.70 -12.32
CA LEU A 790 -35.66 10.25 -12.24
C LEU A 790 -36.18 10.49 -10.82
N HIS A 791 -37.03 11.49 -10.63
CA HIS A 791 -37.62 11.82 -9.33
C HIS A 791 -39.15 11.63 -9.27
N GLY A 792 -39.78 11.34 -10.41
CA GLY A 792 -41.21 11.11 -10.52
C GLY A 792 -42.04 12.41 -10.57
N THR A 793 -43.35 12.26 -10.84
CA THR A 793 -44.31 13.38 -10.99
C THR A 793 -45.19 13.64 -9.76
N GLY A 794 -44.90 12.97 -8.59
CA GLY A 794 -45.73 13.05 -7.38
C GLY A 794 -45.98 14.46 -6.87
N THR A 795 -45.74 14.76 -5.60
CA THR A 795 -45.98 16.11 -5.01
C THR A 795 -45.01 17.19 -5.52
N GLY A 796 -44.02 16.85 -6.35
CA GLY A 796 -43.04 17.79 -6.91
C GLY A 796 -41.95 18.24 -5.94
N ILE A 797 -41.96 17.79 -4.69
CA ILE A 797 -41.00 18.19 -3.65
C ILE A 797 -39.56 17.78 -4.05
N LEU A 798 -39.35 16.55 -4.48
CA LEU A 798 -38.04 16.07 -4.91
C LEU A 798 -37.52 16.86 -6.12
N ARG A 799 -38.36 17.12 -7.10
CA ARG A 799 -38.03 17.97 -8.26
C ARG A 799 -37.54 19.35 -7.84
N THR A 800 -38.25 19.98 -6.92
CA THR A 800 -37.89 21.32 -6.43
C THR A 800 -36.56 21.30 -5.68
N LEU A 801 -36.38 20.36 -4.76
CA LEU A 801 -35.13 20.23 -3.97
C LEU A 801 -33.91 19.91 -4.86
N ILE A 802 -34.06 18.99 -5.79
CA ILE A 802 -32.99 18.61 -6.73
C ILE A 802 -32.60 19.80 -7.61
N ARG A 803 -33.57 20.59 -8.12
CA ARG A 803 -33.28 21.74 -8.93
C ARG A 803 -32.66 22.91 -8.16
N GLN A 804 -33.05 23.11 -6.91
CA GLN A 804 -32.38 24.06 -6.02
C GLN A 804 -30.93 23.69 -5.80
N TYR A 805 -30.65 22.41 -5.57
CA TYR A 805 -29.27 21.90 -5.44
C TYR A 805 -28.50 22.08 -6.76
N LEU A 806 -29.01 21.65 -7.90
CA LEU A 806 -28.33 21.76 -9.20
C LEU A 806 -27.97 23.20 -9.58
N ALA A 807 -28.78 24.17 -9.19
CA ALA A 807 -28.49 25.58 -9.39
C ALA A 807 -27.25 26.07 -8.62
N THR A 808 -26.82 25.37 -7.56
CA THR A 808 -25.67 25.73 -6.73
C THR A 808 -24.37 25.06 -7.20
N VAL A 809 -24.45 24.07 -8.11
CA VAL A 809 -23.29 23.30 -8.58
C VAL A 809 -22.56 23.97 -9.73
N PRO A 810 -21.30 24.42 -9.59
CA PRO A 810 -20.58 25.16 -10.65
C PRO A 810 -20.33 24.36 -11.94
N GLY A 811 -20.34 23.02 -11.86
CA GLY A 811 -20.16 22.08 -13.00
C GLY A 811 -21.41 21.87 -13.85
N VAL A 812 -22.60 22.34 -13.42
CA VAL A 812 -23.87 22.25 -14.16
C VAL A 812 -23.96 23.42 -15.11
N ALA A 813 -24.15 23.12 -16.39
CA ALA A 813 -24.35 24.14 -17.43
C ALA A 813 -25.83 24.55 -17.54
N HIS A 814 -26.72 23.57 -17.62
CA HIS A 814 -28.16 23.76 -17.77
C HIS A 814 -28.91 22.51 -17.26
N PHE A 815 -30.16 22.72 -16.82
CA PHE A 815 -31.06 21.62 -16.50
C PHE A 815 -32.49 21.92 -16.90
N GLN A 816 -33.19 20.90 -17.42
CA GLN A 816 -34.58 21.06 -17.93
C GLN A 816 -35.41 19.78 -17.70
N ASP A 817 -36.70 19.84 -17.93
CA ASP A 817 -37.55 18.62 -17.95
C ASP A 817 -37.22 17.77 -19.19
N GLU A 818 -37.34 16.47 -19.06
CA GLU A 818 -37.23 15.55 -20.20
C GLU A 818 -38.44 15.75 -21.15
N HIS A 819 -38.28 15.34 -22.40
CA HIS A 819 -39.35 15.37 -23.37
C HIS A 819 -40.54 14.51 -22.93
N VAL A 820 -41.77 15.00 -23.19
CA VAL A 820 -43.01 14.36 -22.70
C VAL A 820 -43.11 12.88 -23.07
N GLN A 821 -42.57 12.49 -24.24
CA GLN A 821 -42.57 11.09 -24.69
C GLN A 821 -41.58 10.18 -23.91
N PHE A 822 -40.61 10.75 -23.16
CA PHE A 822 -39.57 10.02 -22.44
C PHE A 822 -39.65 10.19 -20.91
N GLY A 823 -40.75 10.70 -20.39
CA GLY A 823 -41.00 10.83 -18.94
C GLY A 823 -41.33 12.22 -18.46
N GLY A 824 -41.21 13.25 -19.31
CA GLY A 824 -41.68 14.63 -19.06
C GLY A 824 -41.16 15.21 -17.74
N ALA A 825 -42.08 15.86 -17.01
CA ALA A 825 -41.80 16.53 -15.74
C ALA A 825 -41.38 15.61 -14.58
N GLY A 826 -41.37 14.30 -14.80
CA GLY A 826 -40.87 13.29 -13.80
C GLY A 826 -39.35 13.04 -13.85
N ILE A 827 -38.66 13.59 -14.85
CA ILE A 827 -37.25 13.44 -15.07
C ILE A 827 -36.60 14.80 -15.30
N THR A 828 -35.55 15.12 -14.60
CA THR A 828 -34.69 16.27 -14.85
C THR A 828 -33.45 15.88 -15.61
N VAL A 829 -33.26 16.42 -16.80
CA VAL A 829 -32.04 16.29 -17.61
C VAL A 829 -31.08 17.39 -17.21
N VAL A 830 -29.84 17.03 -16.98
CA VAL A 830 -28.76 17.94 -16.57
C VAL A 830 -27.64 17.90 -17.59
N ASP A 831 -27.30 19.04 -18.13
CA ASP A 831 -26.16 19.25 -19.00
C ASP A 831 -24.98 19.76 -18.14
N LEU A 832 -23.85 19.06 -18.22
CA LEU A 832 -22.63 19.35 -17.44
C LEU A 832 -21.64 20.08 -18.35
N LYS A 833 -20.79 20.92 -17.75
CA LYS A 833 -19.80 21.77 -18.46
C LYS A 833 -18.61 20.95 -18.98
#